data_4ae32608894bdc430ec92b11be988986
#
_entry.id   4ae32608894bdc430ec92b11be988986
#
_cell.length_a   1.000
_cell.length_b   1.000
_cell.length_c   1.000
_cell.angle_alpha   90.00
_cell.angle_beta   90.00
_cell.angle_gamma   90.00
#
_symmetry.space_group_name_H-M   'P 1'
#
loop_
_entity.id
_entity.type
_entity.pdbx_description
1 polymer ?
#
loop_
_entity_poly.entity_id
_entity_poly.type
_entity_poly.pdbx_seq_one_letter_code
_entity_poly.pdbx_strand_id
1 'polypeptide(L)'
;MKPIHSDPLRHFAQAAALHDSGRLLEAERLYQMLLQADDRHFDALCRFAVLRLQQVRFADAEVLLRRAIKLDKRSAEAHQLLGSALTGLGRLDEATRSYAKAIALRPKFAEAHNNLGYALQVTGRLEAAIAHYRKAIAIRRDYHEALNNLGNAHHLLERSEDSIASYKQALAVKPDYAEAHFNLGNAYRAATDFDEAIECFRRAIAIRPDYHQAYNSLGNTFIKMARLEEAAAQYRMALALQPDYVDARINLGDALVLLDRKEDAIAEFEAALVLKPGDANSLTKRGQVLRQLHRDEEALASFEAALKSDSNHDLAFAGLAGCALATCDWRRTARLWQDVPAHVAKGGYFDPFVFLGFSSDAGLQLACARQYVNREVPYRPSLLWTGETWQNEKIKIAYVASGFHKHPTAYLTAELLEIHDRSRFEILGVSLGPDDGSEIRTRLIRAFDQFHDVRSSSDQEVARLLNELRVDIVVDRSGYTTGARPGIFAARPAPIAVNYLGYPGTLGAKFFDYILADATILPFDRQPFYTEKIVHLSDTYQANDSKRPRAARTPTRSEAGLPEQGFVFCCFNNSYKITPPVFDVWMRLLRQVEGSVLWLFCDRGAAEPNLCREAAARGIDPARLIFARRVDLADHLARHSLADLFLDTLIYNAHTTAADALWMAVPVVTCLGESFAGRVAASLLKAIGMPDLVTASLDDYEALALRIAREPALLKELRVRLQHNRASHPLFDTDRYRRNLEAAYFRMWQTWQEGGAPESFAVQENV
;
A
#
# COMPACT_ATOMS: atom_id res chain seq x y z
N MET A 1 -72.50 -23.25 -30.51
CA MET A 1 -72.03 -22.28 -29.50
C MET A 1 -71.94 -20.95 -30.22
N LYS A 2 -72.79 -19.97 -29.85
CA LYS A 2 -72.72 -18.59 -30.39
C LYS A 2 -71.40 -17.92 -29.92
N PRO A 3 -70.67 -17.18 -30.78
CA PRO A 3 -69.53 -16.40 -30.34
C PRO A 3 -70.07 -15.31 -29.41
N ILE A 4 -69.56 -15.29 -28.20
CA ILE A 4 -69.78 -14.21 -27.22
C ILE A 4 -69.05 -13.01 -27.85
N HIS A 5 -69.82 -12.04 -28.42
CA HIS A 5 -69.33 -10.72 -28.74
C HIS A 5 -68.95 -10.03 -27.41
N SER A 6 -67.83 -10.34 -26.89
CA SER A 6 -67.29 -9.64 -25.72
C SER A 6 -66.78 -8.27 -26.19
N ASP A 7 -67.37 -7.23 -25.61
CA ASP A 7 -66.98 -5.83 -25.89
C ASP A 7 -65.45 -5.62 -25.66
N PRO A 8 -64.69 -5.33 -26.70
CA PRO A 8 -63.23 -5.14 -26.55
C PRO A 8 -62.84 -4.07 -25.53
N LEU A 9 -63.67 -3.03 -25.39
CA LEU A 9 -63.48 -1.96 -24.41
C LEU A 9 -63.59 -2.49 -22.97
N ARG A 10 -64.56 -3.36 -22.72
CA ARG A 10 -64.78 -3.98 -21.41
C ARG A 10 -63.63 -4.92 -21.02
N HIS A 11 -63.08 -5.69 -21.96
CA HIS A 11 -61.94 -6.57 -21.73
C HIS A 11 -60.66 -5.77 -21.50
N PHE A 12 -60.44 -4.67 -22.23
CA PHE A 12 -59.32 -3.79 -22.00
C PHE A 12 -59.38 -3.14 -20.60
N ALA A 13 -60.54 -2.59 -20.20
CA ALA A 13 -60.70 -2.04 -18.88
C ALA A 13 -60.46 -3.06 -17.75
N GLN A 14 -60.93 -4.30 -17.95
CA GLN A 14 -60.68 -5.40 -17.03
C GLN A 14 -59.18 -5.78 -16.96
N ALA A 15 -58.52 -5.88 -18.10
CA ALA A 15 -57.08 -6.16 -18.16
C ALA A 15 -56.24 -5.07 -17.48
N ALA A 16 -56.59 -3.80 -17.70
CA ALA A 16 -55.98 -2.67 -17.03
C ALA A 16 -56.18 -2.68 -15.49
N ALA A 17 -57.39 -2.96 -15.04
CA ALA A 17 -57.71 -3.07 -13.60
C ALA A 17 -56.92 -4.22 -12.93
N LEU A 18 -56.78 -5.35 -13.60
CA LEU A 18 -55.99 -6.48 -13.09
C LEU A 18 -54.53 -6.16 -13.07
N HIS A 19 -54.01 -5.44 -14.06
CA HIS A 19 -52.61 -4.96 -14.12
C HIS A 19 -52.35 -3.99 -12.95
N ASP A 20 -53.20 -3.01 -12.76
CA ASP A 20 -53.08 -2.00 -11.71
C ASP A 20 -53.25 -2.61 -10.30
N SER A 21 -53.95 -3.76 -10.16
CA SER A 21 -54.07 -4.52 -8.91
C SER A 21 -52.95 -5.54 -8.67
N GLY A 22 -51.91 -5.61 -9.56
CA GLY A 22 -50.77 -6.53 -9.45
C GLY A 22 -51.07 -7.97 -9.90
N ARG A 23 -52.28 -8.27 -10.43
CA ARG A 23 -52.65 -9.58 -10.94
C ARG A 23 -52.13 -9.80 -12.36
N LEU A 24 -50.78 -9.79 -12.50
CA LEU A 24 -50.07 -9.67 -13.78
C LEU A 24 -50.36 -10.82 -14.74
N LEU A 25 -50.47 -12.07 -14.26
CA LEU A 25 -50.72 -13.24 -15.12
C LEU A 25 -52.13 -13.19 -15.73
N GLU A 26 -53.09 -12.71 -15.03
CA GLU A 26 -54.47 -12.60 -15.52
C GLU A 26 -54.61 -11.41 -16.49
N ALA A 27 -53.99 -10.29 -16.16
CA ALA A 27 -53.87 -9.14 -17.08
C ALA A 27 -53.21 -9.54 -18.38
N GLU A 28 -52.13 -10.32 -18.34
CA GLU A 28 -51.40 -10.83 -19.49
C GLU A 28 -52.30 -11.63 -20.44
N ARG A 29 -53.07 -12.60 -19.88
CA ARG A 29 -53.99 -13.42 -20.66
C ARG A 29 -55.01 -12.55 -21.39
N LEU A 30 -55.55 -11.58 -20.72
CA LEU A 30 -56.56 -10.69 -21.32
C LEU A 30 -55.97 -9.78 -22.40
N TYR A 31 -54.75 -9.23 -22.18
CA TYR A 31 -54.06 -8.46 -23.23
C TYR A 31 -53.73 -9.32 -24.43
N GLN A 32 -53.34 -10.60 -24.27
CA GLN A 32 -53.11 -11.54 -25.35
C GLN A 32 -54.38 -11.83 -26.14
N MET A 33 -55.49 -12.09 -25.45
CA MET A 33 -56.80 -12.32 -26.10
C MET A 33 -57.26 -11.09 -26.88
N LEU A 34 -57.11 -9.90 -26.30
CA LEU A 34 -57.43 -8.64 -26.98
C LEU A 34 -56.65 -8.47 -28.29
N LEU A 35 -55.33 -8.70 -28.24
CA LEU A 35 -54.44 -8.55 -29.38
C LEU A 35 -54.56 -9.70 -30.40
N GLN A 36 -55.16 -10.82 -30.02
CA GLN A 36 -55.59 -11.88 -30.97
C GLN A 36 -56.86 -11.47 -31.70
N ALA A 37 -57.79 -10.76 -31.02
CA ALA A 37 -59.02 -10.28 -31.60
C ALA A 37 -58.84 -9.01 -32.45
N ASP A 38 -58.01 -8.07 -31.96
CA ASP A 38 -57.65 -6.84 -32.65
C ASP A 38 -56.14 -6.56 -32.43
N ASP A 39 -55.34 -6.92 -33.43
CA ASP A 39 -53.90 -6.78 -33.40
C ASP A 39 -53.41 -5.32 -33.54
N ARG A 40 -54.33 -4.39 -33.80
CA ARG A 40 -54.12 -2.96 -33.96
C ARG A 40 -54.61 -2.14 -32.77
N HIS A 41 -55.02 -2.77 -31.65
CA HIS A 41 -55.47 -2.08 -30.46
C HIS A 41 -54.28 -1.36 -29.75
N PHE A 42 -54.10 -0.10 -30.06
CA PHE A 42 -52.95 0.72 -29.61
C PHE A 42 -52.73 0.69 -28.09
N ASP A 43 -53.78 0.96 -27.31
CA ASP A 43 -53.67 1.01 -25.84
C ASP A 43 -53.35 -0.36 -25.23
N ALA A 44 -53.86 -1.43 -25.77
CA ALA A 44 -53.52 -2.80 -25.35
C ALA A 44 -52.05 -3.11 -25.63
N LEU A 45 -51.52 -2.72 -26.80
CA LEU A 45 -50.10 -2.87 -27.13
C LEU A 45 -49.20 -2.12 -26.12
N CYS A 46 -49.53 -0.86 -25.79
CA CYS A 46 -48.77 -0.04 -24.85
C CYS A 46 -48.83 -0.60 -23.43
N ARG A 47 -50.02 -0.91 -22.90
CA ARG A 47 -50.19 -1.43 -21.54
C ARG A 47 -49.57 -2.85 -21.39
N PHE A 48 -49.67 -3.68 -22.39
CA PHE A 48 -49.02 -4.99 -22.38
C PHE A 48 -47.49 -4.85 -22.42
N ALA A 49 -46.96 -3.89 -23.17
CA ALA A 49 -45.54 -3.57 -23.14
C ALA A 49 -45.07 -3.12 -21.76
N VAL A 50 -45.86 -2.27 -21.05
CA VAL A 50 -45.55 -1.88 -19.67
C VAL A 50 -45.48 -3.10 -18.75
N LEU A 51 -46.45 -4.04 -18.88
CA LEU A 51 -46.43 -5.29 -18.12
C LEU A 51 -45.20 -6.13 -18.45
N ARG A 52 -44.77 -6.20 -19.71
CA ARG A 52 -43.53 -6.87 -20.13
C ARG A 52 -42.28 -6.21 -19.57
N LEU A 53 -42.24 -4.88 -19.48
CA LEU A 53 -41.14 -4.13 -18.84
C LEU A 53 -41.04 -4.46 -17.34
N GLN A 54 -42.19 -4.52 -16.65
CA GLN A 54 -42.24 -4.91 -15.22
C GLN A 54 -41.77 -6.36 -14.99
N GLN A 55 -42.01 -7.26 -15.96
CA GLN A 55 -41.54 -8.64 -15.94
C GLN A 55 -40.10 -8.82 -16.42
N VAL A 56 -39.35 -7.70 -16.67
CA VAL A 56 -37.99 -7.73 -17.23
C VAL A 56 -37.90 -8.40 -18.62
N ARG A 57 -39.03 -8.53 -19.34
CA ARG A 57 -39.14 -9.12 -20.68
C ARG A 57 -38.97 -8.04 -21.76
N PHE A 58 -37.80 -7.44 -21.81
CA PHE A 58 -37.53 -6.22 -22.62
C PHE A 58 -37.69 -6.48 -24.15
N ALA A 59 -37.30 -7.65 -24.66
CA ALA A 59 -37.45 -8.00 -26.06
C ALA A 59 -38.93 -8.07 -26.50
N ASP A 60 -39.79 -8.65 -25.67
CA ASP A 60 -41.23 -8.70 -25.93
C ASP A 60 -41.86 -7.30 -25.90
N ALA A 61 -41.43 -6.48 -24.95
CA ALA A 61 -41.87 -5.07 -24.87
C ALA A 61 -41.47 -4.29 -26.12
N GLU A 62 -40.24 -4.47 -26.64
CA GLU A 62 -39.79 -3.84 -27.87
C GLU A 62 -40.72 -4.20 -29.07
N VAL A 63 -41.04 -5.48 -29.23
CA VAL A 63 -41.93 -5.94 -30.34
C VAL A 63 -43.29 -5.25 -30.27
N LEU A 64 -43.89 -5.23 -29.10
CA LEU A 64 -45.21 -4.61 -28.88
C LEU A 64 -45.14 -3.10 -29.17
N LEU A 65 -44.13 -2.40 -28.67
CA LEU A 65 -43.96 -0.94 -28.82
C LEU A 65 -43.66 -0.54 -30.26
N ARG A 66 -42.87 -1.33 -30.99
CA ARG A 66 -42.65 -1.06 -32.42
C ARG A 66 -43.93 -1.23 -33.22
N ARG A 67 -44.83 -2.16 -32.84
CA ARG A 67 -46.17 -2.28 -33.42
C ARG A 67 -47.04 -1.07 -33.08
N ALA A 68 -47.05 -0.65 -31.80
CA ALA A 68 -47.81 0.54 -31.36
C ALA A 68 -47.35 1.79 -32.10
N ILE A 69 -46.04 2.02 -32.27
CA ILE A 69 -45.49 3.18 -32.99
C ILE A 69 -45.81 3.16 -34.48
N LYS A 70 -45.96 1.96 -35.09
CA LYS A 70 -46.46 1.87 -36.50
C LYS A 70 -47.90 2.38 -36.61
N LEU A 71 -48.73 2.19 -35.58
CA LEU A 71 -50.11 2.67 -35.55
C LEU A 71 -50.21 4.16 -35.24
N ASP A 72 -49.46 4.62 -34.24
CA ASP A 72 -49.36 6.02 -33.92
C ASP A 72 -47.90 6.48 -33.76
N LYS A 73 -47.36 7.09 -34.82
CA LYS A 73 -45.98 7.62 -34.87
C LYS A 73 -45.79 8.87 -33.99
N ARG A 74 -46.88 9.45 -33.47
CA ARG A 74 -46.86 10.68 -32.65
C ARG A 74 -47.02 10.42 -31.17
N SER A 75 -47.15 9.17 -30.75
CA SER A 75 -47.22 8.84 -29.33
C SER A 75 -45.86 9.05 -28.64
N ALA A 76 -45.75 10.08 -27.86
CA ALA A 76 -44.56 10.33 -27.05
C ALA A 76 -44.34 9.23 -26.00
N GLU A 77 -45.43 8.69 -25.41
CA GLU A 77 -45.39 7.57 -24.44
C GLU A 77 -44.80 6.30 -25.08
N ALA A 78 -45.31 5.91 -26.27
CA ALA A 78 -44.81 4.72 -26.92
C ALA A 78 -43.32 4.80 -27.25
N HIS A 79 -42.82 5.99 -27.66
CA HIS A 79 -41.42 6.24 -27.89
C HIS A 79 -40.60 6.21 -26.57
N GLN A 80 -41.12 6.78 -25.46
CA GLN A 80 -40.48 6.73 -24.16
C GLN A 80 -40.38 5.29 -23.64
N LEU A 81 -41.46 4.50 -23.74
CA LEU A 81 -41.47 3.08 -23.32
C LEU A 81 -40.54 2.24 -24.18
N LEU A 82 -40.46 2.50 -25.50
CA LEU A 82 -39.50 1.85 -26.38
C LEU A 82 -38.07 2.16 -25.97
N GLY A 83 -37.79 3.41 -25.60
CA GLY A 83 -36.49 3.78 -25.01
C GLY A 83 -36.17 2.97 -23.77
N SER A 84 -37.13 2.77 -22.87
CA SER A 84 -36.98 1.96 -21.65
C SER A 84 -36.70 0.49 -21.97
N ALA A 85 -37.43 -0.12 -22.93
CA ALA A 85 -37.17 -1.48 -23.39
C ALA A 85 -35.76 -1.62 -23.96
N LEU A 86 -35.32 -0.69 -24.80
CA LEU A 86 -34.00 -0.67 -25.40
C LEU A 86 -32.87 -0.45 -24.37
N THR A 87 -33.13 0.36 -23.34
CA THR A 87 -32.20 0.53 -22.20
C THR A 87 -32.01 -0.80 -21.47
N GLY A 88 -33.12 -1.53 -21.19
CA GLY A 88 -33.06 -2.84 -20.58
C GLY A 88 -32.36 -3.91 -21.43
N LEU A 89 -32.36 -3.76 -22.76
CA LEU A 89 -31.60 -4.60 -23.70
C LEU A 89 -30.14 -4.16 -23.89
N GLY A 90 -29.67 -3.11 -23.21
CA GLY A 90 -28.32 -2.56 -23.36
C GLY A 90 -28.08 -1.78 -24.66
N ARG A 91 -29.14 -1.56 -25.48
CA ARG A 91 -29.06 -0.87 -26.78
C ARG A 91 -29.20 0.66 -26.61
N LEU A 92 -28.22 1.26 -25.89
CA LEU A 92 -28.30 2.63 -25.38
C LEU A 92 -28.39 3.71 -26.46
N ASP A 93 -27.74 3.53 -27.62
CA ASP A 93 -27.84 4.50 -28.72
C ASP A 93 -29.24 4.55 -29.34
N GLU A 94 -29.89 3.40 -29.45
CA GLU A 94 -31.27 3.35 -29.94
C GLU A 94 -32.25 3.89 -28.90
N ALA A 95 -32.01 3.58 -27.62
CA ALA A 95 -32.77 4.16 -26.51
C ALA A 95 -32.71 5.68 -26.51
N THR A 96 -31.49 6.24 -26.66
CA THR A 96 -31.26 7.69 -26.76
C THR A 96 -32.06 8.32 -27.89
N ARG A 97 -32.09 7.69 -29.09
CA ARG A 97 -32.91 8.18 -30.22
C ARG A 97 -34.41 8.10 -29.92
N SER A 98 -34.87 7.05 -29.26
CA SER A 98 -36.27 6.90 -28.89
C SER A 98 -36.73 7.91 -27.86
N TYR A 99 -35.94 8.17 -26.82
CA TYR A 99 -36.23 9.21 -25.83
C TYR A 99 -36.18 10.60 -26.46
N ALA A 100 -35.20 10.88 -27.32
CA ALA A 100 -35.15 12.18 -28.05
C ALA A 100 -36.39 12.39 -28.91
N LYS A 101 -36.91 11.32 -29.55
CA LYS A 101 -38.17 11.40 -30.31
C LYS A 101 -39.38 11.67 -29.39
N ALA A 102 -39.45 10.99 -28.24
CA ALA A 102 -40.49 11.26 -27.24
C ALA A 102 -40.48 12.72 -26.77
N ILE A 103 -39.30 13.30 -26.50
CA ILE A 103 -39.12 14.71 -26.12
C ILE A 103 -39.50 15.66 -27.27
N ALA A 104 -39.14 15.34 -28.51
CA ALA A 104 -39.49 16.14 -29.63
C ALA A 104 -41.03 16.19 -29.85
N LEU A 105 -41.74 15.14 -29.51
CA LEU A 105 -43.20 15.06 -29.57
C LEU A 105 -43.87 15.73 -28.36
N ARG A 106 -43.26 15.61 -27.17
CA ARG A 106 -43.74 16.24 -25.94
C ARG A 106 -42.55 16.88 -25.20
N PRO A 107 -42.22 18.15 -25.43
CA PRO A 107 -41.07 18.82 -24.83
C PRO A 107 -41.11 18.89 -23.27
N LYS A 108 -42.28 18.85 -22.67
CA LYS A 108 -42.49 18.85 -21.20
C LYS A 108 -42.74 17.42 -20.68
N PHE A 109 -41.93 16.45 -21.08
CA PHE A 109 -42.03 15.06 -20.64
C PHE A 109 -40.89 14.73 -19.67
N ALA A 110 -41.11 14.95 -18.38
CA ALA A 110 -40.08 14.83 -17.34
C ALA A 110 -39.44 13.44 -17.31
N GLU A 111 -40.21 12.38 -17.42
CA GLU A 111 -39.74 10.98 -17.42
C GLU A 111 -38.81 10.70 -18.61
N ALA A 112 -39.18 11.21 -19.80
CA ALA A 112 -38.35 11.03 -20.99
C ALA A 112 -37.01 11.79 -20.87
N HIS A 113 -37.02 12.99 -20.26
CA HIS A 113 -35.79 13.73 -19.97
C HIS A 113 -34.92 12.98 -18.95
N ASN A 114 -35.48 12.46 -17.84
CA ASN A 114 -34.74 11.69 -16.85
C ASN A 114 -34.13 10.43 -17.48
N ASN A 115 -34.91 9.68 -18.24
CA ASN A 115 -34.44 8.42 -18.83
C ASN A 115 -33.38 8.64 -19.93
N LEU A 116 -33.51 9.75 -20.70
CA LEU A 116 -32.45 10.16 -21.64
C LEU A 116 -31.18 10.56 -20.88
N GLY A 117 -31.30 11.27 -19.77
CA GLY A 117 -30.19 11.59 -18.88
C GLY A 117 -29.45 10.35 -18.42
N TYR A 118 -30.20 9.31 -17.98
CA TYR A 118 -29.66 8.03 -17.55
C TYR A 118 -28.89 7.30 -18.70
N ALA A 119 -29.50 7.21 -19.89
CA ALA A 119 -28.84 6.58 -21.03
C ALA A 119 -27.57 7.33 -21.46
N LEU A 120 -27.56 8.66 -21.36
CA LEU A 120 -26.38 9.49 -21.61
C LEU A 120 -25.31 9.31 -20.54
N GLN A 121 -25.69 9.19 -19.27
CA GLN A 121 -24.77 8.93 -18.15
C GLN A 121 -24.06 7.59 -18.32
N VAL A 122 -24.79 6.52 -18.64
CA VAL A 122 -24.21 5.19 -18.86
C VAL A 122 -23.27 5.16 -20.07
N THR A 123 -23.50 6.01 -21.08
CA THR A 123 -22.59 6.16 -22.23
C THR A 123 -21.46 7.18 -22.01
N GLY A 124 -21.25 7.66 -20.77
CA GLY A 124 -20.17 8.57 -20.39
C GLY A 124 -20.41 10.05 -20.81
N ARG A 125 -21.56 10.38 -21.38
CA ARG A 125 -21.90 11.77 -21.81
C ARG A 125 -22.49 12.57 -20.66
N LEU A 126 -21.70 12.77 -19.58
CA LEU A 126 -22.16 13.24 -18.28
C LEU A 126 -22.75 14.64 -18.29
N GLU A 127 -22.12 15.60 -19.00
CA GLU A 127 -22.65 16.98 -19.09
C GLU A 127 -24.01 17.06 -19.80
N ALA A 128 -24.18 16.25 -20.84
CA ALA A 128 -25.46 16.15 -21.53
C ALA A 128 -26.52 15.50 -20.62
N ALA A 129 -26.14 14.50 -19.83
CA ALA A 129 -27.02 13.86 -18.84
C ALA A 129 -27.51 14.90 -17.81
N ILE A 130 -26.60 15.71 -17.24
CA ILE A 130 -26.90 16.78 -16.28
C ILE A 130 -27.91 17.77 -16.87
N ALA A 131 -27.71 18.18 -18.14
CA ALA A 131 -28.64 19.11 -18.80
C ALA A 131 -30.06 18.53 -18.91
N HIS A 132 -30.17 17.21 -19.15
CA HIS A 132 -31.48 16.54 -19.23
C HIS A 132 -32.10 16.32 -17.86
N TYR A 133 -31.34 15.96 -16.82
CA TYR A 133 -31.84 15.88 -15.45
C TYR A 133 -32.37 17.22 -14.95
N ARG A 134 -31.65 18.32 -15.21
CA ARG A 134 -32.11 19.68 -14.87
C ARG A 134 -33.41 20.03 -15.57
N LYS A 135 -33.60 19.62 -16.84
CA LYS A 135 -34.89 19.81 -17.54
C LYS A 135 -36.00 18.99 -16.91
N ALA A 136 -35.74 17.72 -16.54
CA ALA A 136 -36.70 16.88 -15.87
C ALA A 136 -37.18 17.52 -14.54
N ILE A 137 -36.24 18.03 -13.73
CA ILE A 137 -36.50 18.72 -12.47
C ILE A 137 -37.24 20.06 -12.69
N ALA A 138 -36.90 20.80 -13.73
CA ALA A 138 -37.60 22.03 -14.06
C ALA A 138 -39.07 21.80 -14.46
N ILE A 139 -39.37 20.66 -15.08
CA ILE A 139 -40.74 20.24 -15.43
C ILE A 139 -41.50 19.73 -14.21
N ARG A 140 -40.85 18.88 -13.39
CA ARG A 140 -41.42 18.31 -12.17
C ARG A 140 -40.44 18.53 -11.01
N ARG A 141 -40.73 19.51 -10.16
CA ARG A 141 -39.81 19.96 -9.08
C ARG A 141 -39.62 18.94 -7.98
N ASP A 142 -40.59 18.08 -7.77
CA ASP A 142 -40.60 16.99 -6.77
C ASP A 142 -40.10 15.64 -7.32
N TYR A 143 -39.31 15.69 -8.43
CA TYR A 143 -38.80 14.49 -9.06
C TYR A 143 -37.53 13.98 -8.37
N HIS A 144 -37.70 13.29 -7.23
CA HIS A 144 -36.61 12.81 -6.37
C HIS A 144 -35.63 11.88 -7.10
N GLU A 145 -36.09 11.02 -8.03
CA GLU A 145 -35.21 10.15 -8.81
C GLU A 145 -34.33 10.98 -9.75
N ALA A 146 -34.84 12.03 -10.40
CA ALA A 146 -34.05 12.87 -11.26
C ALA A 146 -33.03 13.71 -10.48
N LEU A 147 -33.36 14.14 -9.26
CA LEU A 147 -32.44 14.81 -8.33
C LEU A 147 -31.32 13.87 -7.89
N ASN A 148 -31.65 12.62 -7.53
CA ASN A 148 -30.65 11.60 -7.19
C ASN A 148 -29.74 11.29 -8.39
N ASN A 149 -30.29 11.12 -9.57
CA ASN A 149 -29.51 10.87 -10.79
C ASN A 149 -28.61 12.05 -11.15
N LEU A 150 -29.06 13.28 -10.94
CA LEU A 150 -28.23 14.48 -11.06
C LEU A 150 -27.04 14.44 -10.10
N GLY A 151 -27.28 14.05 -8.86
CA GLY A 151 -26.23 13.82 -7.86
C GLY A 151 -25.20 12.77 -8.30
N ASN A 152 -25.68 11.64 -8.85
CA ASN A 152 -24.81 10.60 -9.41
C ASN A 152 -23.95 11.11 -10.57
N ALA A 153 -24.52 11.92 -11.47
CA ALA A 153 -23.77 12.50 -12.59
C ALA A 153 -22.71 13.50 -12.13
N HIS A 154 -23.01 14.32 -11.11
CA HIS A 154 -22.03 15.22 -10.49
C HIS A 154 -20.93 14.43 -9.76
N HIS A 155 -21.28 13.35 -9.06
CA HIS A 155 -20.29 12.48 -8.40
C HIS A 155 -19.31 11.86 -9.39
N LEU A 156 -19.79 11.37 -10.53
CA LEU A 156 -18.93 10.83 -11.60
C LEU A 156 -17.99 11.88 -12.24
N LEU A 157 -18.33 13.15 -12.12
CA LEU A 157 -17.49 14.30 -12.55
C LEU A 157 -16.62 14.83 -11.41
N GLU A 158 -16.57 14.14 -10.26
CA GLU A 158 -15.83 14.56 -9.06
C GLU A 158 -16.25 15.95 -8.51
N ARG A 159 -17.49 16.38 -8.80
CA ARG A 159 -18.08 17.64 -8.31
C ARG A 159 -18.79 17.36 -6.98
N SER A 160 -18.02 17.21 -5.91
CA SER A 160 -18.54 16.75 -4.62
C SER A 160 -19.63 17.65 -4.04
N GLU A 161 -19.45 18.97 -4.06
CA GLU A 161 -20.43 19.93 -3.53
C GLU A 161 -21.76 19.87 -4.27
N ASP A 162 -21.74 19.87 -5.61
CA ASP A 162 -22.94 19.78 -6.46
C ASP A 162 -23.66 18.44 -6.26
N SER A 163 -22.89 17.36 -6.10
CA SER A 163 -23.38 16.02 -5.83
C SER A 163 -24.15 15.98 -4.49
N ILE A 164 -23.51 16.43 -3.41
CA ILE A 164 -24.09 16.51 -2.07
C ILE A 164 -25.37 17.37 -2.08
N ALA A 165 -25.32 18.53 -2.72
CA ALA A 165 -26.49 19.43 -2.84
C ALA A 165 -27.68 18.75 -3.54
N SER A 166 -27.41 18.00 -4.62
CA SER A 166 -28.43 17.30 -5.40
C SER A 166 -29.09 16.18 -4.58
N TYR A 167 -28.29 15.37 -3.86
CA TYR A 167 -28.84 14.31 -2.98
C TYR A 167 -29.65 14.89 -1.80
N LYS A 168 -29.17 15.99 -1.19
CA LYS A 168 -29.95 16.70 -0.15
C LYS A 168 -31.30 17.19 -0.66
N GLN A 169 -31.35 17.70 -1.90
CA GLN A 169 -32.61 18.08 -2.53
C GLN A 169 -33.52 16.87 -2.77
N ALA A 170 -32.97 15.73 -3.21
CA ALA A 170 -33.76 14.49 -3.36
C ALA A 170 -34.38 14.05 -2.04
N LEU A 171 -33.60 14.10 -0.95
CA LEU A 171 -34.03 13.75 0.40
C LEU A 171 -34.98 14.77 1.01
N ALA A 172 -34.92 16.04 0.62
CA ALA A 172 -35.93 17.03 1.04
C ALA A 172 -37.30 16.74 0.41
N VAL A 173 -37.33 16.16 -0.78
CA VAL A 173 -38.55 15.69 -1.45
C VAL A 173 -39.04 14.36 -0.87
N LYS A 174 -38.13 13.42 -0.69
CA LYS A 174 -38.41 12.07 -0.20
C LYS A 174 -37.42 11.67 0.90
N PRO A 175 -37.74 11.96 2.19
CA PRO A 175 -36.83 11.69 3.31
C PRO A 175 -36.51 10.20 3.56
N ASP A 176 -37.38 9.29 3.14
CA ASP A 176 -37.25 7.83 3.24
C ASP A 176 -36.66 7.17 1.99
N TYR A 177 -35.82 7.91 1.23
CA TYR A 177 -35.20 7.39 0.03
C TYR A 177 -33.83 6.77 0.34
N ALA A 178 -33.80 5.45 0.61
CA ALA A 178 -32.60 4.73 1.03
C ALA A 178 -31.42 4.88 0.06
N GLU A 179 -31.68 4.87 -1.27
CA GLU A 179 -30.63 5.02 -2.28
C GLU A 179 -29.99 6.40 -2.27
N ALA A 180 -30.79 7.46 -2.03
CA ALA A 180 -30.24 8.81 -1.94
C ALA A 180 -29.41 9.00 -0.65
N HIS A 181 -29.81 8.40 0.47
CA HIS A 181 -28.97 8.35 1.67
C HIS A 181 -27.68 7.60 1.45
N PHE A 182 -27.71 6.44 0.78
CA PHE A 182 -26.53 5.67 0.42
C PHE A 182 -25.57 6.47 -0.48
N ASN A 183 -26.11 7.10 -1.52
CA ASN A 183 -25.32 7.90 -2.46
C ASN A 183 -24.73 9.16 -1.80
N LEU A 184 -25.49 9.82 -0.94
CA LEU A 184 -25.02 10.95 -0.14
C LEU A 184 -23.90 10.52 0.81
N GLY A 185 -24.02 9.35 1.45
CA GLY A 185 -22.97 8.77 2.28
C GLY A 185 -21.66 8.52 1.49
N ASN A 186 -21.77 7.99 0.28
CA ASN A 186 -20.61 7.83 -0.59
C ASN A 186 -19.99 9.17 -1.02
N ALA A 187 -20.80 10.20 -1.27
CA ALA A 187 -20.31 11.54 -1.62
C ALA A 187 -19.59 12.20 -0.42
N TYR A 188 -20.12 12.10 0.79
CA TYR A 188 -19.45 12.56 2.01
C TYR A 188 -18.14 11.81 2.28
N ARG A 189 -18.15 10.47 2.12
CA ARG A 189 -16.93 9.66 2.26
C ARG A 189 -15.85 10.07 1.26
N ALA A 190 -16.22 10.41 0.02
CA ALA A 190 -15.29 10.92 -0.99
C ALA A 190 -14.76 12.33 -0.62
N ALA A 191 -15.58 13.15 0.04
CA ALA A 191 -15.19 14.46 0.58
C ALA A 191 -14.42 14.36 1.91
N THR A 192 -14.20 13.15 2.44
CA THR A 192 -13.58 12.86 3.75
C THR A 192 -14.41 13.31 4.98
N ASP A 193 -15.67 13.61 4.80
CA ASP A 193 -16.64 13.94 5.85
C ASP A 193 -17.23 12.63 6.41
N PHE A 194 -16.41 11.90 7.19
CA PHE A 194 -16.71 10.51 7.56
C PHE A 194 -17.88 10.38 8.53
N ASP A 195 -18.07 11.32 9.45
CA ASP A 195 -19.18 11.26 10.41
C ASP A 195 -20.53 11.43 9.72
N GLU A 196 -20.64 12.37 8.78
CA GLU A 196 -21.79 12.57 7.92
C GLU A 196 -22.05 11.36 7.03
N ALA A 197 -20.99 10.74 6.50
CA ALA A 197 -21.11 9.52 5.71
C ALA A 197 -21.70 8.37 6.54
N ILE A 198 -21.23 8.17 7.78
CA ILE A 198 -21.73 7.15 8.71
C ILE A 198 -23.23 7.36 8.99
N GLU A 199 -23.64 8.58 9.29
CA GLU A 199 -25.07 8.87 9.57
C GLU A 199 -25.92 8.57 8.33
N CYS A 200 -25.47 8.95 7.14
CA CYS A 200 -26.17 8.65 5.89
C CYS A 200 -26.30 7.14 5.63
N PHE A 201 -25.23 6.35 5.82
CA PHE A 201 -25.32 4.90 5.67
C PHE A 201 -26.23 4.26 6.72
N ARG A 202 -26.20 4.72 7.97
CA ARG A 202 -27.12 4.27 9.03
C ARG A 202 -28.58 4.57 8.68
N ARG A 203 -28.86 5.74 8.11
CA ARG A 203 -30.21 6.08 7.61
C ARG A 203 -30.65 5.18 6.46
N ALA A 204 -29.75 4.93 5.49
CA ALA A 204 -30.05 4.00 4.40
C ALA A 204 -30.39 2.60 4.90
N ILE A 205 -29.64 2.09 5.89
CA ILE A 205 -29.86 0.79 6.55
C ILE A 205 -31.17 0.79 7.36
N ALA A 206 -31.46 1.85 8.09
CA ALA A 206 -32.71 1.95 8.85
C ALA A 206 -33.95 1.89 7.96
N ILE A 207 -33.89 2.51 6.76
CA ILE A 207 -34.97 2.47 5.76
C ILE A 207 -35.04 1.12 5.06
N ARG A 208 -33.87 0.55 4.70
CA ARG A 208 -33.75 -0.75 4.01
C ARG A 208 -32.78 -1.65 4.79
N PRO A 209 -33.23 -2.46 5.74
CA PRO A 209 -32.36 -3.30 6.57
C PRO A 209 -31.58 -4.38 5.84
N ASP A 210 -32.00 -4.77 4.63
CA ASP A 210 -31.34 -5.73 3.75
C ASP A 210 -30.35 -5.10 2.76
N TYR A 211 -29.99 -3.82 2.95
CA TYR A 211 -29.11 -3.08 2.05
C TYR A 211 -27.63 -3.43 2.28
N HIS A 212 -27.20 -4.62 1.84
CA HIS A 212 -25.87 -5.16 2.05
C HIS A 212 -24.74 -4.23 1.54
N GLN A 213 -24.94 -3.49 0.42
CA GLN A 213 -23.96 -2.52 -0.07
C GLN A 213 -23.75 -1.35 0.92
N ALA A 214 -24.80 -0.93 1.64
CA ALA A 214 -24.69 0.13 2.64
C ALA A 214 -23.86 -0.33 3.85
N TYR A 215 -24.04 -1.57 4.30
CA TYR A 215 -23.17 -2.16 5.33
C TYR A 215 -21.70 -2.23 4.87
N ASN A 216 -21.45 -2.68 3.64
CA ASN A 216 -20.09 -2.73 3.11
C ASN A 216 -19.45 -1.33 3.01
N SER A 217 -20.20 -0.32 2.54
CA SER A 217 -19.72 1.06 2.46
C SER A 217 -19.49 1.69 3.84
N LEU A 218 -20.33 1.37 4.82
CA LEU A 218 -20.14 1.77 6.22
C LEU A 218 -18.85 1.14 6.80
N GLY A 219 -18.60 -0.14 6.52
CA GLY A 219 -17.36 -0.82 6.87
C GLY A 219 -16.13 -0.13 6.24
N ASN A 220 -16.20 0.21 4.96
CA ASN A 220 -15.13 0.94 4.26
C ASN A 220 -14.87 2.33 4.90
N THR A 221 -15.92 2.99 5.42
CA THR A 221 -15.78 4.27 6.12
C THR A 221 -15.08 4.08 7.46
N PHE A 222 -15.44 3.04 8.22
CA PHE A 222 -14.74 2.71 9.46
C PHE A 222 -13.26 2.35 9.26
N ILE A 223 -12.91 1.68 8.15
CA ILE A 223 -11.48 1.44 7.79
C ILE A 223 -10.73 2.77 7.65
N LYS A 224 -11.32 3.76 6.96
CA LYS A 224 -10.69 5.08 6.79
C LYS A 224 -10.48 5.83 8.11
N MET A 225 -11.29 5.53 9.12
CA MET A 225 -11.19 6.08 10.47
C MET A 225 -10.37 5.18 11.42
N ALA A 226 -9.70 4.14 10.91
CA ALA A 226 -8.99 3.12 11.70
C ALA A 226 -9.86 2.40 12.77
N ARG A 227 -11.20 2.42 12.63
CA ARG A 227 -12.17 1.74 13.52
C ARG A 227 -12.37 0.30 13.04
N LEU A 228 -11.34 -0.52 13.18
CA LEU A 228 -11.19 -1.80 12.48
C LEU A 228 -12.22 -2.86 12.90
N GLU A 229 -12.51 -2.98 14.19
CA GLU A 229 -13.49 -3.95 14.70
C GLU A 229 -14.92 -3.63 14.24
N GLU A 230 -15.26 -2.34 14.20
CA GLU A 230 -16.55 -1.88 13.69
C GLU A 230 -16.67 -2.15 12.18
N ALA A 231 -15.58 -1.93 11.42
CA ALA A 231 -15.53 -2.27 10.01
C ALA A 231 -15.82 -3.77 9.79
N ALA A 232 -15.10 -4.64 10.52
CA ALA A 232 -15.27 -6.08 10.44
C ALA A 232 -16.70 -6.51 10.79
N ALA A 233 -17.32 -5.87 11.77
CA ALA A 233 -18.72 -6.14 12.12
C ALA A 233 -19.67 -5.78 10.97
N GLN A 234 -19.47 -4.63 10.29
CA GLN A 234 -20.32 -4.26 9.16
C GLN A 234 -20.15 -5.17 7.96
N TYR A 235 -18.92 -5.60 7.63
CA TYR A 235 -18.72 -6.56 6.56
C TYR A 235 -19.38 -7.91 6.85
N ARG A 236 -19.35 -8.40 8.12
CA ARG A 236 -20.08 -9.61 8.51
C ARG A 236 -21.60 -9.44 8.35
N MET A 237 -22.14 -8.26 8.64
CA MET A 237 -23.58 -7.99 8.39
C MET A 237 -23.88 -8.01 6.88
N ALA A 238 -23.04 -7.40 6.04
CA ALA A 238 -23.20 -7.47 4.60
C ALA A 238 -23.19 -8.93 4.09
N LEU A 239 -22.29 -9.77 4.60
CA LEU A 239 -22.18 -11.20 4.24
C LEU A 239 -23.30 -12.05 4.82
N ALA A 240 -23.88 -11.70 5.96
CA ALA A 240 -25.07 -12.38 6.49
C ALA A 240 -26.29 -12.15 5.59
N LEU A 241 -26.39 -10.96 4.98
CA LEU A 241 -27.45 -10.64 4.02
C LEU A 241 -27.20 -11.20 2.62
N GLN A 242 -25.95 -11.16 2.17
CA GLN A 242 -25.52 -11.68 0.87
C GLN A 242 -24.24 -12.51 1.01
N PRO A 243 -24.33 -13.83 1.24
CA PRO A 243 -23.19 -14.71 1.48
C PRO A 243 -22.19 -14.83 0.31
N ASP A 244 -22.63 -14.54 -0.91
CA ASP A 244 -21.83 -14.55 -2.14
C ASP A 244 -21.24 -13.18 -2.52
N TYR A 245 -21.25 -12.19 -1.59
CA TYR A 245 -20.71 -10.87 -1.84
C TYR A 245 -19.18 -10.87 -1.73
N VAL A 246 -18.50 -11.11 -2.85
CA VAL A 246 -17.03 -11.27 -2.94
C VAL A 246 -16.30 -10.04 -2.38
N ASP A 247 -16.73 -8.81 -2.74
CA ASP A 247 -16.05 -7.60 -2.27
C ASP A 247 -16.08 -7.45 -0.75
N ALA A 248 -17.21 -7.80 -0.11
CA ALA A 248 -17.32 -7.75 1.35
C ALA A 248 -16.42 -8.79 2.04
N ARG A 249 -16.22 -9.98 1.42
CA ARG A 249 -15.25 -10.98 1.93
C ARG A 249 -13.82 -10.47 1.84
N ILE A 250 -13.44 -9.88 0.70
CA ILE A 250 -12.12 -9.29 0.52
C ILE A 250 -11.89 -8.17 1.53
N ASN A 251 -12.86 -7.28 1.71
CA ASN A 251 -12.77 -6.17 2.65
C ASN A 251 -12.70 -6.65 4.11
N LEU A 252 -13.44 -7.72 4.45
CA LEU A 252 -13.34 -8.36 5.77
C LEU A 252 -11.94 -8.96 5.98
N GLY A 253 -11.41 -9.65 4.98
CA GLY A 253 -10.04 -10.17 5.01
C GLY A 253 -9.01 -9.06 5.25
N ASP A 254 -9.12 -7.93 4.54
CA ASP A 254 -8.24 -6.77 4.74
C ASP A 254 -8.35 -6.20 6.17
N ALA A 255 -9.57 -6.06 6.69
CA ALA A 255 -9.80 -5.61 8.07
C ALA A 255 -9.17 -6.56 9.09
N LEU A 256 -9.29 -7.87 8.86
CA LEU A 256 -8.69 -8.90 9.73
C LEU A 256 -7.15 -8.87 9.69
N VAL A 257 -6.55 -8.58 8.54
CA VAL A 257 -5.09 -8.35 8.44
C VAL A 257 -4.65 -7.17 9.30
N LEU A 258 -5.38 -6.06 9.22
CA LEU A 258 -5.10 -4.87 10.03
C LEU A 258 -5.30 -5.12 11.55
N LEU A 259 -6.19 -6.05 11.91
CA LEU A 259 -6.41 -6.53 13.29
C LEU A 259 -5.40 -7.60 13.73
N ASP A 260 -4.39 -7.92 12.92
CA ASP A 260 -3.40 -8.99 13.11
C ASP A 260 -4.02 -10.41 13.22
N ARG A 261 -5.23 -10.60 12.67
CA ARG A 261 -5.97 -11.88 12.60
C ARG A 261 -5.73 -12.55 11.26
N LYS A 262 -4.48 -12.92 11.01
CA LYS A 262 -3.99 -13.32 9.68
C LYS A 262 -4.60 -14.62 9.16
N GLU A 263 -4.77 -15.63 10.03
CA GLU A 263 -5.37 -16.92 9.66
C GLU A 263 -6.86 -16.75 9.28
N ASP A 264 -7.59 -15.92 10.01
CA ASP A 264 -8.98 -15.61 9.69
C ASP A 264 -9.07 -14.87 8.34
N ALA A 265 -8.12 -13.97 8.06
CA ALA A 265 -8.05 -13.26 6.78
C ALA A 265 -7.83 -14.22 5.60
N ILE A 266 -6.94 -15.22 5.76
CA ILE A 266 -6.73 -16.26 4.74
C ILE A 266 -8.03 -17.00 4.46
N ALA A 267 -8.78 -17.38 5.50
CA ALA A 267 -10.05 -18.09 5.35
C ALA A 267 -11.07 -17.27 4.54
N GLU A 268 -11.15 -15.95 4.77
CA GLU A 268 -12.04 -15.07 3.99
C GLU A 268 -11.59 -14.93 2.53
N PHE A 269 -10.29 -14.81 2.26
CA PHE A 269 -9.79 -14.80 0.88
C PHE A 269 -10.02 -16.14 0.17
N GLU A 270 -9.88 -17.26 0.86
CA GLU A 270 -10.20 -18.60 0.31
C GLU A 270 -11.70 -18.74 0.03
N ALA A 271 -12.55 -18.24 0.91
CA ALA A 271 -13.99 -18.22 0.67
C ALA A 271 -14.37 -17.31 -0.54
N ALA A 272 -13.67 -16.20 -0.74
CA ALA A 272 -13.82 -15.37 -1.92
C ALA A 272 -13.40 -16.12 -3.20
N LEU A 273 -12.32 -16.90 -3.14
CA LEU A 273 -11.82 -17.71 -4.25
C LEU A 273 -12.72 -18.91 -4.58
N VAL A 274 -13.46 -19.45 -3.61
CA VAL A 274 -14.51 -20.46 -3.89
C VAL A 274 -15.63 -19.86 -4.75
N LEU A 275 -16.01 -18.61 -4.48
CA LEU A 275 -17.05 -17.91 -5.24
C LEU A 275 -16.54 -17.44 -6.62
N LYS A 276 -15.30 -16.98 -6.67
CA LYS A 276 -14.67 -16.47 -7.91
C LYS A 276 -13.29 -17.09 -8.09
N PRO A 277 -13.18 -18.32 -8.57
CA PRO A 277 -11.90 -18.97 -8.84
C PRO A 277 -11.05 -18.14 -9.81
N GLY A 278 -9.79 -17.91 -9.46
CA GLY A 278 -8.87 -17.11 -10.28
C GLY A 278 -9.01 -15.58 -10.12
N ASP A 279 -9.71 -15.08 -9.09
CA ASP A 279 -9.69 -13.65 -8.79
C ASP A 279 -8.29 -13.21 -8.37
N ALA A 280 -7.61 -12.48 -9.27
CA ALA A 280 -6.20 -12.09 -9.09
C ALA A 280 -5.99 -11.25 -7.81
N ASN A 281 -6.97 -10.42 -7.42
CA ASN A 281 -6.89 -9.61 -6.23
C ASN A 281 -6.93 -10.46 -4.95
N SER A 282 -7.90 -11.39 -4.84
CA SER A 282 -8.00 -12.31 -3.70
C SER A 282 -6.76 -13.22 -3.57
N LEU A 283 -6.26 -13.75 -4.70
CA LEU A 283 -5.02 -14.53 -4.75
C LEU A 283 -3.82 -13.73 -4.27
N THR A 284 -3.71 -12.48 -4.72
CA THR A 284 -2.60 -11.59 -4.33
C THR A 284 -2.64 -11.28 -2.83
N LYS A 285 -3.80 -10.92 -2.28
CA LYS A 285 -3.98 -10.64 -0.84
C LYS A 285 -3.68 -11.87 0.01
N ARG A 286 -4.20 -13.04 -0.39
CA ARG A 286 -3.86 -14.32 0.27
C ARG A 286 -2.35 -14.55 0.27
N GLY A 287 -1.68 -14.36 -0.86
CA GLY A 287 -0.23 -14.50 -0.99
C GLY A 287 0.53 -13.53 -0.09
N GLN A 288 0.10 -12.29 0.02
CA GLN A 288 0.71 -11.28 0.90
C GLN A 288 0.62 -11.69 2.39
N VAL A 289 -0.53 -12.20 2.83
CA VAL A 289 -0.71 -12.67 4.22
C VAL A 289 0.09 -13.93 4.49
N LEU A 290 0.09 -14.90 3.58
CA LEU A 290 0.91 -16.11 3.67
C LEU A 290 2.41 -15.78 3.79
N ARG A 291 2.90 -14.80 3.03
CA ARG A 291 4.28 -14.31 3.14
C ARG A 291 4.59 -13.71 4.51
N GLN A 292 3.64 -12.96 5.12
CA GLN A 292 3.79 -12.43 6.48
C GLN A 292 3.85 -13.54 7.54
N LEU A 293 3.19 -14.67 7.30
CA LEU A 293 3.20 -15.85 8.14
C LEU A 293 4.38 -16.81 7.84
N HIS A 294 5.30 -16.41 6.95
CA HIS A 294 6.43 -17.23 6.50
C HIS A 294 6.03 -18.56 5.81
N ARG A 295 4.79 -18.62 5.26
CA ARG A 295 4.30 -19.73 4.44
C ARG A 295 4.64 -19.47 2.98
N ASP A 296 5.94 -19.36 2.70
CA ASP A 296 6.47 -18.80 1.46
C ASP A 296 6.09 -19.62 0.20
N GLU A 297 6.07 -20.96 0.27
CA GLU A 297 5.69 -21.80 -0.88
C GLU A 297 4.22 -21.61 -1.27
N GLU A 298 3.32 -21.49 -0.30
CA GLU A 298 1.91 -21.20 -0.55
C GLU A 298 1.70 -19.79 -1.06
N ALA A 299 2.51 -18.84 -0.58
CA ALA A 299 2.51 -17.46 -1.08
C ALA A 299 2.94 -17.41 -2.56
N LEU A 300 4.04 -18.10 -2.91
CA LEU A 300 4.52 -18.23 -4.29
C LEU A 300 3.44 -18.81 -5.20
N ALA A 301 2.80 -19.92 -4.79
CA ALA A 301 1.72 -20.54 -5.56
C ALA A 301 0.52 -19.57 -5.77
N SER A 302 0.20 -18.77 -4.74
CA SER A 302 -0.88 -17.78 -4.84
C SER A 302 -0.56 -16.65 -5.82
N PHE A 303 0.68 -16.10 -5.79
CA PHE A 303 1.11 -15.06 -6.73
C PHE A 303 1.23 -15.59 -8.16
N GLU A 304 1.72 -16.82 -8.36
CA GLU A 304 1.78 -17.46 -9.68
C GLU A 304 0.36 -17.66 -10.25
N ALA A 305 -0.58 -18.09 -9.43
CA ALA A 305 -1.99 -18.24 -9.83
C ALA A 305 -2.62 -16.87 -10.19
N ALA A 306 -2.31 -15.81 -9.42
CA ALA A 306 -2.77 -14.45 -9.73
C ALA A 306 -2.24 -13.98 -11.08
N LEU A 307 -0.95 -14.14 -11.35
CA LEU A 307 -0.31 -13.76 -12.61
C LEU A 307 -0.76 -14.61 -13.80
N LYS A 308 -1.16 -15.85 -13.57
CA LYS A 308 -1.79 -16.69 -14.61
C LYS A 308 -3.16 -16.16 -14.99
N SER A 309 -3.91 -15.61 -14.04
CA SER A 309 -5.24 -15.01 -14.28
C SER A 309 -5.14 -13.60 -14.87
N ASP A 310 -4.21 -12.79 -14.36
CA ASP A 310 -3.92 -11.43 -14.82
C ASP A 310 -2.40 -11.23 -14.87
N SER A 311 -1.83 -11.34 -16.06
CA SER A 311 -0.38 -11.21 -16.27
C SER A 311 0.19 -9.82 -16.00
N ASN A 312 -0.68 -8.80 -15.90
CA ASN A 312 -0.30 -7.41 -15.65
C ASN A 312 -0.57 -6.98 -14.19
N HIS A 313 -0.83 -7.94 -13.29
CA HIS A 313 -1.13 -7.64 -11.89
C HIS A 313 0.13 -7.27 -11.11
N ASP A 314 0.46 -6.00 -11.04
CA ASP A 314 1.70 -5.45 -10.44
C ASP A 314 1.99 -5.96 -9.03
N LEU A 315 0.96 -5.97 -8.14
CA LEU A 315 1.15 -6.42 -6.75
C LEU A 315 1.47 -7.91 -6.65
N ALA A 316 0.89 -8.74 -7.53
CA ALA A 316 1.23 -10.16 -7.58
C ALA A 316 2.66 -10.36 -8.09
N PHE A 317 3.08 -9.57 -9.09
CA PHE A 317 4.44 -9.61 -9.63
C PHE A 317 5.47 -9.20 -8.58
N ALA A 318 5.24 -8.09 -7.86
CA ALA A 318 6.10 -7.65 -6.77
C ALA A 318 6.12 -8.66 -5.60
N GLY A 319 4.97 -9.27 -5.28
CA GLY A 319 4.86 -10.31 -4.26
C GLY A 319 5.65 -11.56 -4.61
N LEU A 320 5.52 -12.07 -5.85
CA LEU A 320 6.28 -13.19 -6.37
C LEU A 320 7.79 -12.93 -6.30
N ALA A 321 8.22 -11.77 -6.80
CA ALA A 321 9.63 -11.39 -6.81
C ALA A 321 10.21 -11.30 -5.39
N GLY A 322 9.47 -10.66 -4.46
CA GLY A 322 9.89 -10.55 -3.07
C GLY A 322 9.98 -11.89 -2.34
N CYS A 323 9.05 -12.82 -2.59
CA CYS A 323 9.12 -14.17 -2.04
C CYS A 323 10.28 -14.96 -2.63
N ALA A 324 10.49 -14.92 -3.95
CA ALA A 324 11.59 -15.62 -4.61
C ALA A 324 12.96 -15.17 -4.10
N LEU A 325 13.15 -13.85 -3.89
CA LEU A 325 14.35 -13.32 -3.24
C LEU A 325 14.49 -13.83 -1.80
N ALA A 326 13.45 -13.70 -0.99
CA ALA A 326 13.49 -14.04 0.42
C ALA A 326 13.77 -15.54 0.67
N THR A 327 13.35 -16.40 -0.25
CA THR A 327 13.57 -17.84 -0.19
C THR A 327 14.85 -18.30 -0.91
N CYS A 328 15.64 -17.40 -1.49
CA CYS A 328 16.79 -17.73 -2.35
C CYS A 328 16.41 -18.72 -3.46
N ASP A 329 15.21 -18.59 -4.03
CA ASP A 329 14.81 -19.39 -5.18
C ASP A 329 15.38 -18.82 -6.47
N TRP A 330 16.65 -19.13 -6.72
CA TRP A 330 17.38 -18.55 -7.83
C TRP A 330 16.94 -19.08 -9.20
N ARG A 331 16.20 -20.16 -9.26
CA ARG A 331 15.56 -20.61 -10.52
C ARG A 331 14.49 -19.62 -10.95
N ARG A 332 13.64 -19.14 -10.00
CA ARG A 332 12.64 -18.12 -10.26
C ARG A 332 13.27 -16.73 -10.45
N THR A 333 14.22 -16.35 -9.60
CA THR A 333 14.86 -15.02 -9.70
C THR A 333 15.73 -14.84 -10.92
N ALA A 334 16.26 -15.91 -11.54
CA ALA A 334 17.08 -15.80 -12.75
C ALA A 334 16.43 -14.98 -13.88
N ARG A 335 15.12 -15.17 -14.09
CA ARG A 335 14.34 -14.38 -15.03
C ARG A 335 13.93 -13.01 -14.45
N LEU A 336 13.57 -12.99 -13.18
CA LEU A 336 13.11 -11.77 -12.51
C LEU A 336 14.17 -10.67 -12.49
N TRP A 337 15.47 -10.99 -12.48
CA TRP A 337 16.55 -9.99 -12.59
C TRP A 337 16.55 -9.20 -13.89
N GLN A 338 15.94 -9.72 -14.96
CA GLN A 338 15.72 -8.99 -16.20
C GLN A 338 14.33 -8.35 -16.25
N ASP A 339 13.31 -9.07 -15.81
CA ASP A 339 11.92 -8.65 -15.93
C ASP A 339 11.58 -7.49 -14.97
N VAL A 340 12.10 -7.50 -13.72
CA VAL A 340 11.79 -6.46 -12.71
C VAL A 340 12.34 -5.08 -13.11
N PRO A 341 13.63 -4.90 -13.47
CA PRO A 341 14.12 -3.62 -13.96
C PRO A 341 13.39 -3.14 -15.21
N ALA A 342 13.09 -4.06 -16.16
CA ALA A 342 12.36 -3.73 -17.38
C ALA A 342 10.91 -3.30 -17.11
N HIS A 343 10.25 -3.88 -16.12
CA HIS A 343 8.90 -3.50 -15.68
C HIS A 343 8.91 -2.07 -15.11
N VAL A 344 9.84 -1.77 -14.21
CA VAL A 344 10.01 -0.43 -13.63
C VAL A 344 10.35 0.61 -14.69
N ALA A 345 11.24 0.28 -15.64
CA ALA A 345 11.61 1.17 -16.74
C ALA A 345 10.42 1.56 -17.64
N LYS A 346 9.43 0.67 -17.77
CA LYS A 346 8.18 0.92 -18.52
C LYS A 346 7.11 1.67 -17.72
N GLY A 347 7.38 2.06 -16.50
CA GLY A 347 6.43 2.75 -15.64
C GLY A 347 5.53 1.81 -14.81
N GLY A 348 5.84 0.52 -14.72
CA GLY A 348 5.13 -0.43 -13.88
C GLY A 348 5.37 -0.20 -12.38
N TYR A 349 4.34 -0.42 -11.58
CA TYR A 349 4.45 -0.31 -10.12
C TYR A 349 5.27 -1.47 -9.55
N PHE A 350 6.18 -1.15 -8.63
CA PHE A 350 6.94 -2.14 -7.88
C PHE A 350 7.26 -1.64 -6.48
N ASP A 351 7.46 -2.57 -5.52
CA ASP A 351 7.86 -2.25 -4.16
C ASP A 351 9.32 -1.77 -4.14
N PRO A 352 9.63 -0.52 -3.73
CA PRO A 352 10.98 0.01 -3.76
C PRO A 352 11.96 -0.73 -2.85
N PHE A 353 11.50 -1.27 -1.71
CA PHE A 353 12.37 -2.02 -0.80
C PHE A 353 12.78 -3.37 -1.42
N VAL A 354 11.85 -4.06 -2.06
CA VAL A 354 12.13 -5.30 -2.80
C VAL A 354 13.03 -5.02 -4.01
N PHE A 355 12.82 -3.86 -4.68
CA PHE A 355 13.59 -3.45 -5.85
C PHE A 355 15.09 -3.30 -5.56
N LEU A 356 15.48 -2.89 -4.35
CA LEU A 356 16.89 -2.82 -3.92
C LEU A 356 17.64 -4.16 -4.06
N GLY A 357 16.93 -5.28 -4.02
CA GLY A 357 17.49 -6.61 -4.23
C GLY A 357 17.65 -7.00 -5.70
N PHE A 358 17.09 -6.23 -6.65
CA PHE A 358 17.11 -6.52 -8.07
C PHE A 358 17.98 -5.56 -8.90
N SER A 359 18.21 -4.34 -8.43
CA SER A 359 18.95 -3.35 -9.23
C SER A 359 19.69 -2.33 -8.35
N SER A 360 20.93 -2.05 -8.72
CA SER A 360 21.74 -0.96 -8.18
C SER A 360 21.64 0.33 -9.02
N ASP A 361 20.91 0.32 -10.14
CA ASP A 361 20.73 1.49 -11.00
C ASP A 361 19.94 2.59 -10.29
N ALA A 362 20.58 3.74 -10.05
CA ALA A 362 20.02 4.86 -9.29
C ALA A 362 18.84 5.52 -10.03
N GLY A 363 18.86 5.54 -11.38
CA GLY A 363 17.76 6.07 -12.19
C GLY A 363 16.51 5.21 -12.08
N LEU A 364 16.65 3.90 -12.12
CA LEU A 364 15.54 2.96 -11.93
C LEU A 364 15.04 2.95 -10.49
N GLN A 365 15.91 3.10 -9.48
CA GLN A 365 15.49 3.25 -8.09
C GLN A 365 14.63 4.51 -7.90
N LEU A 366 15.02 5.65 -8.48
CA LEU A 366 14.22 6.87 -8.49
C LEU A 366 12.88 6.68 -9.22
N ALA A 367 12.88 6.01 -10.37
CA ALA A 367 11.67 5.73 -11.13
C ALA A 367 10.68 4.86 -10.31
N CYS A 368 11.21 3.80 -9.68
CA CYS A 368 10.43 2.92 -8.80
C CYS A 368 9.82 3.68 -7.62
N ALA A 369 10.61 4.50 -6.94
CA ALA A 369 10.15 5.30 -5.80
C ALA A 369 9.05 6.30 -6.21
N ARG A 370 9.17 6.95 -7.37
CA ARG A 370 8.14 7.85 -7.91
C ARG A 370 6.83 7.14 -8.25
N GLN A 371 6.91 5.97 -8.86
CA GLN A 371 5.73 5.15 -9.17
C GLN A 371 5.02 4.71 -7.90
N TYR A 372 5.80 4.28 -6.91
CA TYR A 372 5.28 3.88 -5.61
C TYR A 372 4.54 5.02 -4.92
N VAL A 373 5.17 6.18 -4.74
CA VAL A 373 4.53 7.31 -4.04
C VAL A 373 3.30 7.85 -4.79
N ASN A 374 3.30 7.84 -6.12
CA ASN A 374 2.15 8.26 -6.91
C ASN A 374 0.94 7.32 -6.73
N ARG A 375 1.17 6.04 -6.43
CA ARG A 375 0.11 5.07 -6.14
C ARG A 375 -0.35 5.16 -4.68
N GLU A 376 0.57 5.27 -3.73
CA GLU A 376 0.24 5.32 -2.30
C GLU A 376 -0.40 6.66 -1.91
N VAL A 377 -0.06 7.73 -2.62
CA VAL A 377 -0.59 9.08 -2.41
C VAL A 377 -1.21 9.59 -3.74
N PRO A 378 -2.29 8.97 -4.23
CA PRO A 378 -2.87 9.27 -5.54
C PRO A 378 -3.55 10.66 -5.59
N TYR A 379 -3.93 11.20 -4.45
CA TYR A 379 -4.49 12.54 -4.32
C TYR A 379 -3.49 13.46 -3.60
N ARG A 380 -3.55 14.75 -3.91
CA ARG A 380 -2.77 15.76 -3.20
C ARG A 380 -3.58 16.25 -2.01
N PRO A 381 -3.21 15.91 -0.76
CA PRO A 381 -3.88 16.45 0.40
C PRO A 381 -3.70 17.98 0.45
N SER A 382 -4.64 18.68 1.07
CA SER A 382 -4.47 20.09 1.39
C SER A 382 -3.22 20.26 2.26
N LEU A 383 -2.35 21.21 1.89
CA LEU A 383 -1.17 21.49 2.68
C LEU A 383 -1.59 22.09 4.02
N LEU A 384 -1.07 21.55 5.10
CA LEU A 384 -1.36 22.03 6.46
C LEU A 384 -0.46 23.20 6.83
N TRP A 385 0.83 23.11 6.48
CA TRP A 385 1.74 24.23 6.59
C TRP A 385 1.78 25.02 5.27
N THR A 386 1.50 26.31 5.30
CA THR A 386 1.39 27.19 4.12
C THR A 386 2.40 28.35 4.12
N GLY A 387 3.40 28.29 5.00
CA GLY A 387 4.46 29.31 5.08
C GLY A 387 4.52 30.06 6.41
N GLU A 388 3.72 29.64 7.40
CA GLU A 388 3.73 30.24 8.74
C GLU A 388 5.08 30.04 9.44
N THR A 389 5.57 31.05 10.10
CA THR A 389 6.73 30.97 10.99
C THR A 389 6.26 30.81 12.43
N TRP A 390 6.65 29.72 13.05
CA TRP A 390 6.37 29.49 14.46
C TRP A 390 7.51 30.06 15.32
N GLN A 391 7.15 30.73 16.38
CA GLN A 391 8.14 31.27 17.35
C GLN A 391 8.35 30.23 18.47
N ASN A 392 9.01 29.13 18.15
CA ASN A 392 9.41 28.13 19.12
C ASN A 392 10.69 28.59 19.82
N GLU A 393 10.80 28.44 21.15
CA GLU A 393 12.03 28.73 21.90
C GLU A 393 13.16 27.76 21.53
N LYS A 394 12.82 26.52 21.16
CA LYS A 394 13.72 25.45 20.74
C LYS A 394 13.25 24.92 19.39
N ILE A 395 14.17 24.41 18.60
CA ILE A 395 13.82 23.72 17.35
C ILE A 395 13.09 22.41 17.70
N LYS A 396 11.83 22.27 17.27
CA LYS A 396 11.03 21.07 17.50
C LYS A 396 11.24 20.05 16.40
N ILE A 397 11.77 18.89 16.77
CA ILE A 397 12.04 17.78 15.85
C ILE A 397 11.11 16.63 16.18
N ALA A 398 10.29 16.21 15.22
CA ALA A 398 9.46 15.02 15.36
C ALA A 398 10.04 13.85 14.56
N TYR A 399 10.42 12.78 15.24
CA TYR A 399 10.80 11.51 14.64
C TYR A 399 9.58 10.64 14.45
N VAL A 400 9.21 10.36 13.19
CA VAL A 400 8.07 9.53 12.83
C VAL A 400 8.57 8.15 12.39
N ALA A 401 8.13 7.09 13.05
CA ALA A 401 8.61 5.74 12.75
C ALA A 401 7.58 4.65 13.07
N SER A 402 7.56 3.60 12.24
CA SER A 402 6.92 2.33 12.56
C SER A 402 7.76 1.44 13.49
N GLY A 403 9.07 1.69 13.59
CA GLY A 403 10.06 0.84 14.27
C GLY A 403 10.38 1.23 15.72
N PHE A 404 9.52 1.91 16.48
CA PHE A 404 9.73 2.17 17.92
C PHE A 404 9.35 0.99 18.81
N HIS A 405 9.85 -0.20 18.49
CA HIS A 405 9.67 -1.46 19.20
C HIS A 405 10.93 -2.33 19.03
N LYS A 406 10.90 -3.64 19.29
CA LYS A 406 12.03 -4.57 18.99
C LYS A 406 12.35 -4.56 17.47
N HIS A 407 13.05 -3.51 17.02
CA HIS A 407 13.40 -3.28 15.62
C HIS A 407 14.86 -2.80 15.49
N PRO A 408 15.60 -3.16 14.42
CA PRO A 408 17.01 -2.76 14.25
C PRO A 408 17.26 -1.26 14.41
N THR A 409 16.41 -0.40 13.81
CA THR A 409 16.57 1.06 13.90
C THR A 409 16.36 1.61 15.31
N ALA A 410 15.52 0.94 16.12
CA ALA A 410 15.34 1.27 17.54
C ALA A 410 16.65 1.09 18.32
N TYR A 411 17.29 -0.06 18.14
CA TYR A 411 18.56 -0.36 18.79
C TYR A 411 19.73 0.50 18.33
N LEU A 412 19.69 1.00 17.08
CA LEU A 412 20.72 1.89 16.58
C LEU A 412 20.62 3.29 17.19
N THR A 413 19.42 3.78 17.48
CA THR A 413 19.18 5.21 17.75
C THR A 413 18.74 5.52 19.17
N ALA A 414 18.59 4.51 20.04
CA ALA A 414 18.08 4.77 21.40
C ALA A 414 18.96 5.76 22.16
N GLU A 415 20.27 5.58 22.20
CA GLU A 415 21.19 6.49 22.87
C GLU A 415 21.22 7.88 22.22
N LEU A 416 21.20 7.95 20.88
CA LEU A 416 21.11 9.22 20.15
C LEU A 416 19.91 10.05 20.62
N LEU A 417 18.73 9.42 20.72
CA LEU A 417 17.51 10.09 21.17
C LEU A 417 17.58 10.51 22.65
N GLU A 418 18.28 9.75 23.50
CA GLU A 418 18.50 10.11 24.90
C GLU A 418 19.36 11.34 25.08
N ILE A 419 20.41 11.52 24.26
CA ILE A 419 21.46 12.49 24.48
C ILE A 419 21.34 13.77 23.65
N HIS A 420 20.26 13.98 22.89
CA HIS A 420 20.02 15.25 22.19
C HIS A 420 20.14 16.45 23.14
N ASP A 421 20.71 17.54 22.66
CA ASP A 421 20.86 18.80 23.43
C ASP A 421 19.47 19.46 23.67
N ARG A 422 18.89 19.16 24.83
CA ARG A 422 17.58 19.67 25.24
C ARG A 422 17.58 21.19 25.54
N SER A 423 18.73 21.85 25.55
CA SER A 423 18.77 23.31 25.63
C SER A 423 18.37 23.95 24.30
N ARG A 424 18.60 23.29 23.19
CA ARG A 424 18.38 23.79 21.82
C ARG A 424 17.23 23.10 21.08
N PHE A 425 16.94 21.85 21.42
CA PHE A 425 15.97 21.01 20.71
C PHE A 425 14.89 20.47 21.65
N GLU A 426 13.67 20.40 21.16
CA GLU A 426 12.57 19.64 21.73
C GLU A 426 12.32 18.44 20.82
N ILE A 427 12.39 17.23 21.36
CA ILE A 427 12.38 15.98 20.58
C ILE A 427 11.10 15.22 20.81
N LEU A 428 10.32 15.03 19.76
CA LEU A 428 9.04 14.34 19.77
C LEU A 428 9.14 12.98 19.08
N GLY A 429 8.53 11.97 19.68
CA GLY A 429 8.38 10.63 19.08
C GLY A 429 6.95 10.41 18.60
N VAL A 430 6.79 10.04 17.33
CA VAL A 430 5.49 9.71 16.74
C VAL A 430 5.52 8.27 16.25
N SER A 431 4.87 7.37 17.00
CA SER A 431 4.91 5.93 16.78
C SER A 431 3.77 5.45 15.90
N LEU A 432 4.11 4.91 14.74
CA LEU A 432 3.19 4.28 13.80
C LEU A 432 3.05 2.76 14.01
N GLY A 433 4.04 2.15 14.70
CA GLY A 433 4.15 0.70 14.88
C GLY A 433 3.55 0.18 16.18
N PRO A 434 3.56 -1.16 16.35
CA PRO A 434 2.94 -1.81 17.51
C PRO A 434 3.62 -1.46 18.83
N ASP A 435 2.85 -1.54 19.90
CA ASP A 435 3.38 -1.62 21.25
C ASP A 435 3.62 -3.08 21.61
N ASP A 436 4.89 -3.47 21.65
CA ASP A 436 5.32 -4.82 21.97
C ASP A 436 5.69 -5.01 23.45
N GLY A 437 5.50 -3.99 24.28
CA GLY A 437 5.84 -4.00 25.72
C GLY A 437 7.34 -4.19 26.02
N SER A 438 8.21 -4.05 25.01
CA SER A 438 9.64 -4.35 25.15
C SER A 438 10.39 -3.28 25.94
N GLU A 439 11.53 -3.70 26.53
CA GLU A 439 12.44 -2.78 27.23
C GLU A 439 12.95 -1.66 26.34
N ILE A 440 13.26 -1.98 25.06
CA ILE A 440 13.70 -0.96 24.09
C ILE A 440 12.62 0.07 23.82
N ARG A 441 11.33 -0.34 23.70
CA ARG A 441 10.23 0.59 23.55
C ARG A 441 10.10 1.50 24.79
N THR A 442 10.18 0.92 25.98
CA THR A 442 10.14 1.68 27.24
C THR A 442 11.30 2.69 27.31
N ARG A 443 12.50 2.28 26.91
CA ARG A 443 13.69 3.14 26.83
C ARG A 443 13.47 4.30 25.86
N LEU A 444 12.92 4.02 24.67
CA LEU A 444 12.62 5.04 23.65
C LEU A 444 11.57 6.05 24.13
N ILE A 445 10.48 5.59 24.74
CA ILE A 445 9.43 6.48 25.27
C ILE A 445 10.05 7.50 26.25
N ARG A 446 10.97 7.06 27.11
CA ARG A 446 11.67 7.94 28.06
C ARG A 446 12.68 8.90 27.41
N ALA A 447 13.14 8.56 26.20
CA ALA A 447 14.13 9.37 25.48
C ALA A 447 13.52 10.58 24.79
N PHE A 448 12.21 10.67 24.64
CA PHE A 448 11.50 11.79 24.03
C PHE A 448 10.97 12.76 25.08
N ASP A 449 10.88 14.04 24.73
CA ASP A 449 10.19 15.04 25.55
C ASP A 449 8.67 14.82 25.51
N GLN A 450 8.16 14.40 24.35
CA GLN A 450 6.77 13.96 24.14
C GLN A 450 6.75 12.72 23.27
N PHE A 451 5.89 11.76 23.59
CA PHE A 451 5.72 10.54 22.79
C PHE A 451 4.25 10.31 22.46
N HIS A 452 3.94 10.20 21.18
CA HIS A 452 2.59 10.03 20.64
C HIS A 452 2.45 8.67 19.95
N ASP A 453 1.61 7.81 20.48
CA ASP A 453 1.22 6.56 19.81
C ASP A 453 0.01 6.83 18.92
N VAL A 454 0.24 6.83 17.61
CA VAL A 454 -0.76 7.22 16.60
C VAL A 454 -1.13 6.06 15.67
N ARG A 455 -0.98 4.82 16.11
CA ARG A 455 -1.27 3.62 15.32
C ARG A 455 -2.70 3.58 14.80
N SER A 456 -3.65 4.04 15.62
CA SER A 456 -5.08 4.06 15.29
C SER A 456 -5.55 5.34 14.60
N SER A 457 -4.65 6.32 14.40
CA SER A 457 -4.97 7.59 13.75
C SER A 457 -4.75 7.50 12.24
N SER A 458 -5.56 8.19 11.45
CA SER A 458 -5.36 8.35 10.01
C SER A 458 -4.14 9.22 9.68
N ASP A 459 -3.64 9.17 8.44
CA ASP A 459 -2.53 10.02 7.98
C ASP A 459 -2.84 11.50 8.18
N GLN A 460 -4.08 11.90 7.92
CA GLN A 460 -4.52 13.28 8.05
C GLN A 460 -4.56 13.74 9.51
N GLU A 461 -5.01 12.89 10.44
CA GLU A 461 -5.00 13.20 11.87
C GLU A 461 -3.58 13.33 12.40
N VAL A 462 -2.67 12.42 11.99
CA VAL A 462 -1.26 12.50 12.38
C VAL A 462 -0.59 13.76 11.83
N ALA A 463 -0.88 14.10 10.58
CA ALA A 463 -0.36 15.32 9.97
C ALA A 463 -0.89 16.59 10.69
N ARG A 464 -2.19 16.63 11.06
CA ARG A 464 -2.74 17.73 11.86
C ARG A 464 -2.08 17.82 13.23
N LEU A 465 -1.91 16.70 13.92
CA LEU A 465 -1.21 16.66 15.22
C LEU A 465 0.19 17.29 15.12
N LEU A 466 1.00 16.90 14.12
CA LEU A 466 2.32 17.46 13.90
C LEU A 466 2.28 18.98 13.66
N ASN A 467 1.30 19.46 12.89
CA ASN A 467 1.12 20.88 12.61
C ASN A 467 0.65 21.66 13.85
N GLU A 468 -0.30 21.13 14.63
CA GLU A 468 -0.78 21.71 15.88
C GLU A 468 0.32 21.79 16.96
N LEU A 469 1.20 20.78 17.01
CA LEU A 469 2.40 20.78 17.85
C LEU A 469 3.45 21.78 17.38
N ARG A 470 3.27 22.41 16.20
CA ARG A 470 4.20 23.35 15.58
C ARG A 470 5.59 22.76 15.40
N VAL A 471 5.64 21.55 14.82
CA VAL A 471 6.91 20.87 14.52
C VAL A 471 7.68 21.62 13.44
N ASP A 472 8.94 21.94 13.70
CA ASP A 472 9.81 22.65 12.76
C ASP A 472 10.42 21.70 11.72
N ILE A 473 10.88 20.53 12.18
CA ILE A 473 11.51 19.51 11.36
C ILE A 473 10.83 18.16 11.61
N VAL A 474 10.21 17.58 10.58
CA VAL A 474 9.69 16.23 10.65
C VAL A 474 10.66 15.25 9.98
N VAL A 475 11.04 14.18 10.69
CA VAL A 475 12.01 13.19 10.25
C VAL A 475 11.32 11.84 10.03
N ASP A 476 11.25 11.40 8.77
CA ASP A 476 10.79 10.05 8.43
C ASP A 476 11.91 9.04 8.68
N ARG A 477 11.68 8.13 9.61
CA ARG A 477 12.59 7.03 9.95
C ARG A 477 12.14 5.67 9.43
N SER A 478 11.07 5.63 8.67
CA SER A 478 10.55 4.41 8.03
C SER A 478 10.87 4.36 6.54
N GLY A 479 10.71 5.48 5.84
CA GLY A 479 10.79 5.50 4.39
C GLY A 479 9.83 4.47 3.79
N TYR A 480 10.27 3.73 2.76
CA TYR A 480 9.45 2.68 2.11
C TYR A 480 9.71 1.28 2.71
N THR A 481 9.65 1.17 4.02
CA THR A 481 9.68 -0.10 4.75
C THR A 481 8.29 -0.48 5.27
N THR A 482 8.16 -1.64 5.91
CA THR A 482 6.89 -2.09 6.47
C THR A 482 6.31 -1.07 7.45
N GLY A 483 5.04 -0.70 7.25
CA GLY A 483 4.35 0.29 8.06
C GLY A 483 4.63 1.74 7.66
N ALA A 484 5.23 1.99 6.49
CA ALA A 484 5.40 3.32 5.93
C ALA A 484 4.04 4.01 5.68
N ARG A 485 3.98 5.32 5.97
CA ARG A 485 2.77 6.14 5.81
C ARG A 485 3.11 7.48 5.14
N PRO A 486 3.47 7.48 3.83
CA PRO A 486 3.90 8.68 3.11
C PRO A 486 2.82 9.78 3.03
N GLY A 487 1.54 9.42 3.18
CA GLY A 487 0.43 10.37 3.20
C GLY A 487 0.53 11.43 4.31
N ILE A 488 1.16 11.09 5.45
CA ILE A 488 1.42 12.04 6.55
C ILE A 488 2.28 13.21 6.06
N PHE A 489 3.38 12.90 5.36
CA PHE A 489 4.35 13.89 4.87
C PHE A 489 3.84 14.66 3.65
N ALA A 490 2.99 14.01 2.83
CA ALA A 490 2.38 14.64 1.66
C ALA A 490 1.44 15.80 2.03
N ALA A 491 0.84 15.78 3.22
CA ALA A 491 0.05 16.88 3.77
C ALA A 491 0.94 18.07 4.24
N ARG A 492 2.26 17.96 4.15
CA ARG A 492 3.24 18.98 4.56
C ARG A 492 2.95 19.52 5.98
N PRO A 493 3.07 18.69 7.02
CA PRO A 493 2.72 19.10 8.39
C PRO A 493 3.73 20.06 9.03
N ALA A 494 4.94 20.19 8.46
CA ALA A 494 6.04 20.98 8.98
C ALA A 494 6.81 21.70 7.86
N PRO A 495 7.56 22.77 8.17
CA PRO A 495 8.41 23.49 7.23
C PRO A 495 9.45 22.62 6.54
N ILE A 496 10.07 21.69 7.29
CA ILE A 496 11.17 20.85 6.80
C ILE A 496 10.81 19.37 6.99
N ALA A 497 10.98 18.56 5.93
CA ALA A 497 10.82 17.12 5.96
C ALA A 497 12.12 16.41 5.56
N VAL A 498 12.58 15.46 6.37
CA VAL A 498 13.87 14.78 6.25
C VAL A 498 13.69 13.28 6.15
N ASN A 499 14.30 12.64 5.15
CA ASN A 499 14.44 11.19 5.03
C ASN A 499 15.68 10.71 5.79
N TYR A 500 15.52 9.79 6.74
CA TYR A 500 16.63 9.33 7.56
C TYR A 500 16.53 7.87 7.98
N LEU A 501 17.55 7.10 7.70
CA LEU A 501 17.92 5.79 8.23
C LEU A 501 17.05 4.59 7.81
N GLY A 502 15.72 4.71 7.75
CA GLY A 502 14.84 3.54 7.58
C GLY A 502 14.94 2.86 6.21
N TYR A 503 14.89 3.65 5.15
CA TYR A 503 14.98 3.19 3.77
C TYR A 503 16.28 3.70 3.11
N PRO A 504 17.14 2.81 2.59
CA PRO A 504 18.43 3.19 2.04
C PRO A 504 18.34 3.61 0.56
N GLY A 505 17.66 4.71 0.29
CA GLY A 505 17.44 5.24 -1.06
C GLY A 505 16.59 6.51 -1.08
N THR A 506 16.36 7.06 -2.27
CA THR A 506 15.47 8.20 -2.48
C THR A 506 14.01 7.80 -2.30
N LEU A 507 13.21 8.67 -1.71
CA LEU A 507 11.75 8.50 -1.64
C LEU A 507 11.04 8.97 -2.92
N GLY A 508 11.75 9.64 -3.85
CA GLY A 508 11.19 10.08 -5.12
C GLY A 508 10.04 11.11 -4.99
N ALA A 509 9.80 11.61 -3.79
CA ALA A 509 8.68 12.46 -3.41
C ALA A 509 9.12 13.91 -3.20
N LYS A 510 8.39 14.86 -3.82
CA LYS A 510 8.73 16.30 -3.76
C LYS A 510 8.43 16.96 -2.42
N PHE A 511 7.75 16.26 -1.51
CA PHE A 511 7.41 16.75 -0.18
C PHE A 511 8.46 16.37 0.89
N PHE A 512 9.57 15.77 0.49
CA PHE A 512 10.78 15.65 1.31
C PHE A 512 11.86 16.62 0.81
N ASP A 513 12.46 17.33 1.74
CA ASP A 513 13.46 18.37 1.44
C ASP A 513 14.88 17.81 1.43
N TYR A 514 15.20 16.93 2.40
CA TYR A 514 16.56 16.44 2.63
C TYR A 514 16.62 14.93 2.84
N ILE A 515 17.76 14.32 2.47
CA ILE A 515 18.16 12.98 2.86
C ILE A 515 19.49 13.05 3.60
N LEU A 516 19.54 12.40 4.77
CA LEU A 516 20.79 12.27 5.54
C LEU A 516 21.61 11.10 5.01
N ALA A 517 22.87 11.38 4.72
CA ALA A 517 23.85 10.42 4.18
C ALA A 517 25.25 10.76 4.67
N ASP A 518 26.27 10.12 4.11
CA ASP A 518 27.67 10.52 4.20
C ASP A 518 28.31 10.47 2.80
N ALA A 519 29.52 11.00 2.68
CA ALA A 519 30.22 11.10 1.39
C ALA A 519 30.56 9.73 0.76
N THR A 520 30.65 8.67 1.57
CA THR A 520 30.90 7.32 1.08
C THR A 520 29.63 6.72 0.48
N ILE A 521 28.51 6.87 1.16
CA ILE A 521 27.23 6.25 0.76
C ILE A 521 26.62 6.97 -0.43
N LEU A 522 26.57 8.30 -0.38
CA LEU A 522 25.87 9.11 -1.37
C LEU A 522 26.66 10.34 -1.76
N PRO A 523 27.65 10.23 -2.66
CA PRO A 523 28.38 11.39 -3.16
C PRO A 523 27.47 12.43 -3.83
N PHE A 524 27.83 13.71 -3.81
CA PHE A 524 27.00 14.79 -4.36
C PHE A 524 26.73 14.70 -5.87
N ASP A 525 27.58 14.01 -6.64
CA ASP A 525 27.35 13.75 -8.05
C ASP A 525 26.15 12.83 -8.32
N ARG A 526 25.64 12.17 -7.29
CA ARG A 526 24.41 11.35 -7.34
C ARG A 526 23.13 12.18 -7.16
N GLN A 527 23.22 13.47 -6.88
CA GLN A 527 22.05 14.35 -6.70
C GLN A 527 21.00 14.25 -7.82
N PRO A 528 21.32 14.04 -9.10
CA PRO A 528 20.31 13.91 -10.15
C PRO A 528 19.34 12.73 -9.97
N PHE A 529 19.71 11.74 -9.18
CA PHE A 529 18.90 10.55 -8.88
C PHE A 529 18.13 10.62 -7.57
N TYR A 530 18.14 11.78 -6.90
CA TYR A 530 17.48 12.02 -5.63
C TYR A 530 16.59 13.26 -5.72
N THR A 531 15.34 13.14 -5.27
CA THR A 531 14.44 14.30 -5.15
C THR A 531 14.81 15.18 -3.96
N GLU A 532 15.26 14.54 -2.89
CA GLU A 532 15.75 15.17 -1.68
C GLU A 532 17.15 15.77 -1.89
N LYS A 533 17.48 16.86 -1.21
CA LYS A 533 18.83 17.41 -1.15
C LYS A 533 19.72 16.57 -0.25
N ILE A 534 20.91 16.27 -0.73
CA ILE A 534 21.85 15.39 -0.02
C ILE A 534 22.55 16.17 1.09
N VAL A 535 22.49 15.64 2.30
CA VAL A 535 23.22 16.18 3.45
C VAL A 535 24.23 15.16 3.94
N HIS A 536 25.51 15.51 3.89
CA HIS A 536 26.58 14.67 4.41
C HIS A 536 26.82 14.93 5.89
N LEU A 537 26.65 13.91 6.72
CA LEU A 537 27.23 13.84 8.05
C LEU A 537 28.73 13.53 7.91
N SER A 538 29.55 14.00 8.85
CA SER A 538 31.02 14.00 8.69
C SER A 538 31.63 12.60 8.59
N ASP A 539 31.17 11.64 9.39
CA ASP A 539 31.83 10.32 9.51
C ASP A 539 31.00 9.18 8.89
N THR A 540 29.74 9.06 9.29
CA THR A 540 28.80 8.04 8.84
C THR A 540 27.36 8.54 9.01
N TYR A 541 26.45 8.05 8.16
CA TYR A 541 25.04 8.38 8.28
C TYR A 541 24.32 7.54 9.35
N GLN A 542 24.91 6.41 9.77
CA GLN A 542 24.29 5.47 10.69
C GLN A 542 24.67 5.76 12.13
N ALA A 543 23.70 6.11 12.95
CA ALA A 543 23.86 6.13 14.40
C ALA A 543 24.12 4.72 14.95
N ASN A 544 24.88 4.62 16.05
CA ASN A 544 25.09 3.38 16.77
C ASN A 544 25.00 3.62 18.27
N ASP A 545 24.25 2.78 18.97
CA ASP A 545 24.10 2.83 20.42
C ASP A 545 25.34 2.20 21.10
N SER A 546 26.06 2.96 21.90
CA SER A 546 27.20 2.47 22.68
C SER A 546 26.76 1.67 23.94
N LYS A 547 25.49 1.79 24.35
CA LYS A 547 24.88 1.10 25.49
C LYS A 547 24.20 -0.23 25.08
N ARG A 548 24.77 -0.93 24.08
CA ARG A 548 24.19 -2.20 23.60
C ARG A 548 24.13 -3.24 24.70
N PRO A 549 23.06 -4.08 24.76
CA PRO A 549 22.93 -5.11 25.78
C PRO A 549 24.01 -6.16 25.64
N ARG A 550 24.46 -6.72 26.76
CA ARG A 550 25.43 -7.83 26.80
C ARG A 550 24.76 -9.07 27.39
N ALA A 551 24.99 -10.21 26.75
CA ALA A 551 24.55 -11.49 27.29
C ALA A 551 25.36 -11.83 28.56
N ALA A 552 24.74 -12.59 29.45
CA ALA A 552 25.37 -13.07 30.67
C ALA A 552 26.54 -14.04 30.38
N ARG A 553 26.47 -14.75 29.23
CA ARG A 553 27.52 -15.65 28.76
C ARG A 553 27.63 -15.69 27.24
N THR A 554 28.77 -16.10 26.74
CA THR A 554 28.95 -16.43 25.33
C THR A 554 28.57 -17.91 25.12
N PRO A 555 27.80 -18.27 24.09
CA PRO A 555 27.53 -19.65 23.76
C PRO A 555 28.82 -20.39 23.34
N THR A 556 28.83 -21.71 23.44
CA THR A 556 29.92 -22.56 22.89
C THR A 556 29.68 -22.80 21.39
N ARG A 557 30.71 -23.25 20.67
CA ARG A 557 30.57 -23.66 19.25
C ARG A 557 29.54 -24.81 19.13
N SER A 558 29.58 -25.79 20.00
CA SER A 558 28.63 -26.91 20.02
C SER A 558 27.18 -26.45 20.20
N GLU A 559 26.91 -25.54 21.14
CA GLU A 559 25.57 -24.95 21.32
C GLU A 559 25.08 -24.18 20.11
N ALA A 560 25.99 -23.60 19.35
CA ALA A 560 25.69 -22.90 18.10
C ALA A 560 25.63 -23.84 16.88
N GLY A 561 25.84 -25.13 17.02
CA GLY A 561 25.89 -26.12 15.95
C GLY A 561 27.15 -26.01 15.08
N LEU A 562 28.17 -25.29 15.55
CA LEU A 562 29.44 -25.10 14.85
C LEU A 562 30.43 -26.23 15.16
N PRO A 563 31.34 -26.60 14.24
CA PRO A 563 32.40 -27.56 14.51
C PRO A 563 33.35 -27.04 15.60
N GLU A 564 33.89 -27.94 16.42
CA GLU A 564 34.82 -27.58 17.49
C GLU A 564 36.06 -26.85 16.95
N GLN A 565 36.53 -27.22 15.76
CA GLN A 565 37.66 -26.62 15.07
C GLN A 565 37.25 -26.20 13.65
N GLY A 566 38.07 -25.35 13.03
CA GLY A 566 37.84 -24.86 11.70
C GLY A 566 37.49 -23.37 11.67
N PHE A 567 37.64 -22.78 10.49
CA PHE A 567 37.35 -21.36 10.23
C PHE A 567 35.86 -21.13 10.06
N VAL A 568 35.30 -20.16 10.73
CA VAL A 568 33.86 -19.82 10.70
C VAL A 568 33.70 -18.51 9.90
N PHE A 569 33.31 -18.62 8.63
CA PHE A 569 32.73 -17.52 7.92
C PHE A 569 31.30 -17.28 8.39
N CYS A 570 30.86 -16.04 8.54
CA CYS A 570 29.47 -15.76 8.86
C CYS A 570 28.87 -14.68 7.97
N CYS A 571 27.55 -14.77 7.77
CA CYS A 571 26.73 -13.70 7.22
C CYS A 571 25.36 -13.74 7.89
N PHE A 572 25.10 -12.75 8.75
CA PHE A 572 23.81 -12.66 9.45
C PHE A 572 22.84 -11.69 8.77
N ASN A 573 23.05 -11.41 7.48
CA ASN A 573 22.09 -10.69 6.65
C ASN A 573 20.86 -11.54 6.37
N ASN A 574 19.73 -10.85 6.15
CA ASN A 574 18.53 -11.52 5.65
C ASN A 574 18.80 -12.18 4.29
N SER A 575 18.18 -13.34 4.08
CA SER A 575 18.37 -14.18 2.89
C SER A 575 18.15 -13.48 1.57
N TYR A 576 17.22 -12.51 1.48
CA TYR A 576 16.95 -11.73 0.28
C TYR A 576 18.13 -10.89 -0.23
N LYS A 577 19.17 -10.69 0.59
CA LYS A 577 20.43 -10.02 0.20
C LYS A 577 21.46 -10.95 -0.41
N ILE A 578 21.27 -12.27 -0.29
CA ILE A 578 22.20 -13.27 -0.79
C ILE A 578 21.92 -13.50 -2.28
N THR A 579 22.86 -13.08 -3.12
CA THR A 579 22.76 -13.22 -4.58
C THR A 579 23.63 -14.37 -5.09
N PRO A 580 23.31 -15.00 -6.24
CA PRO A 580 24.12 -16.08 -6.80
C PRO A 580 25.59 -15.72 -6.96
N PRO A 581 26.01 -14.55 -7.49
CA PRO A 581 27.43 -14.22 -7.65
C PRO A 581 28.21 -14.19 -6.32
N VAL A 582 27.60 -13.66 -5.26
CA VAL A 582 28.22 -13.62 -3.93
C VAL A 582 28.29 -15.02 -3.35
N PHE A 583 27.23 -15.81 -3.50
CA PHE A 583 27.20 -17.19 -3.02
C PHE A 583 28.22 -18.06 -3.77
N ASP A 584 28.46 -17.84 -5.07
CA ASP A 584 29.49 -18.51 -5.84
C ASP A 584 30.89 -18.27 -5.24
N VAL A 585 31.19 -17.03 -4.83
CA VAL A 585 32.43 -16.69 -4.11
C VAL A 585 32.52 -17.45 -2.80
N TRP A 586 31.45 -17.47 -2.00
CA TRP A 586 31.44 -18.17 -0.72
C TRP A 586 31.67 -19.68 -0.88
N MET A 587 31.11 -20.30 -1.91
CA MET A 587 31.35 -21.72 -2.20
C MET A 587 32.82 -21.97 -2.62
N ARG A 588 33.45 -21.04 -3.36
CA ARG A 588 34.89 -21.14 -3.68
C ARG A 588 35.75 -20.97 -2.44
N LEU A 589 35.39 -20.06 -1.50
CA LEU A 589 36.09 -19.93 -0.22
C LEU A 589 36.00 -21.22 0.62
N LEU A 590 34.81 -21.80 0.74
CA LEU A 590 34.62 -23.06 1.45
C LEU A 590 35.42 -24.19 0.84
N ARG A 591 35.58 -24.25 -0.51
CA ARG A 591 36.39 -25.26 -1.18
C ARG A 591 37.89 -25.09 -0.88
N GLN A 592 38.34 -23.83 -0.77
CA GLN A 592 39.77 -23.49 -0.62
C GLN A 592 40.23 -23.44 0.85
N VAL A 593 39.33 -23.39 1.79
CA VAL A 593 39.63 -23.41 3.24
C VAL A 593 39.03 -24.67 3.84
N GLU A 594 39.88 -25.70 4.01
CA GLU A 594 39.46 -27.01 4.52
C GLU A 594 38.91 -26.90 5.93
N GLY A 595 37.86 -27.68 6.25
CA GLY A 595 37.22 -27.70 7.56
C GLY A 595 36.44 -26.39 7.91
N SER A 596 36.39 -25.39 7.02
CA SER A 596 35.62 -24.19 7.27
C SER A 596 34.12 -24.41 7.08
N VAL A 597 33.32 -23.59 7.74
CA VAL A 597 31.87 -23.54 7.60
C VAL A 597 31.39 -22.13 7.30
N LEU A 598 30.19 -22.02 6.70
CA LEU A 598 29.50 -20.75 6.47
C LEU A 598 28.26 -20.69 7.39
N TRP A 599 28.27 -19.76 8.32
CA TRP A 599 27.23 -19.59 9.32
C TRP A 599 26.29 -18.46 8.90
N LEU A 600 25.08 -18.83 8.50
CA LEU A 600 24.10 -17.95 7.89
C LEU A 600 22.92 -17.69 8.85
N PHE A 601 22.39 -16.49 8.86
CA PHE A 601 21.10 -16.22 9.48
C PHE A 601 19.98 -16.73 8.57
N CYS A 602 19.09 -17.56 9.10
CA CYS A 602 17.94 -18.05 8.38
C CYS A 602 16.74 -18.21 9.31
N ASP A 603 15.76 -17.30 9.18
CA ASP A 603 14.51 -17.30 9.93
C ASP A 603 13.37 -17.91 9.09
N ARG A 604 13.58 -18.06 7.77
CA ARG A 604 12.60 -18.55 6.81
C ARG A 604 12.89 -19.99 6.43
N GLY A 605 11.89 -20.87 6.63
CA GLY A 605 12.03 -22.29 6.38
C GLY A 605 12.41 -22.66 4.95
N ALA A 606 11.95 -21.89 3.94
CA ALA A 606 12.21 -22.21 2.54
C ALA A 606 13.60 -21.78 2.02
N ALA A 607 14.28 -20.82 2.64
CA ALA A 607 15.60 -20.37 2.20
C ALA A 607 16.70 -21.42 2.48
N GLU A 608 16.62 -22.08 3.62
CA GLU A 608 17.60 -23.10 4.03
C GLU A 608 17.72 -24.27 3.03
N PRO A 609 16.65 -24.98 2.65
CA PRO A 609 16.74 -26.07 1.67
C PRO A 609 17.17 -25.57 0.28
N ASN A 610 16.83 -24.35 -0.11
CA ASN A 610 17.25 -23.78 -1.37
C ASN A 610 18.77 -23.52 -1.38
N LEU A 611 19.33 -22.88 -0.33
CA LEU A 611 20.76 -22.64 -0.19
C LEU A 611 21.54 -23.95 -0.11
N CYS A 612 21.07 -24.97 0.61
CA CYS A 612 21.66 -26.29 0.66
C CYS A 612 21.72 -26.95 -0.73
N ARG A 613 20.63 -26.87 -1.49
CA ARG A 613 20.58 -27.38 -2.86
C ARG A 613 21.58 -26.64 -3.79
N GLU A 614 21.68 -25.33 -3.63
CA GLU A 614 22.60 -24.50 -4.41
C GLU A 614 24.08 -24.77 -4.03
N ALA A 615 24.37 -25.07 -2.76
CA ALA A 615 25.69 -25.48 -2.31
C ALA A 615 26.07 -26.84 -2.92
N ALA A 616 25.19 -27.84 -2.83
CA ALA A 616 25.39 -29.14 -3.44
C ALA A 616 25.62 -29.04 -4.97
N ALA A 617 24.86 -28.21 -5.68
CA ALA A 617 25.03 -27.97 -7.10
C ALA A 617 26.42 -27.39 -7.46
N ARG A 618 27.08 -26.72 -6.50
CA ARG A 618 28.44 -26.17 -6.63
C ARG A 618 29.52 -27.10 -6.05
N GLY A 619 29.13 -28.32 -5.67
CA GLY A 619 30.04 -29.33 -5.15
C GLY A 619 30.52 -29.10 -3.72
N ILE A 620 29.76 -28.38 -2.93
CA ILE A 620 30.00 -28.18 -1.49
C ILE A 620 29.00 -29.04 -0.69
N ASP A 621 29.49 -29.75 0.30
CA ASP A 621 28.64 -30.49 1.23
C ASP A 621 27.70 -29.51 1.98
N PRO A 622 26.37 -29.65 1.85
CA PRO A 622 25.41 -28.81 2.55
C PRO A 622 25.58 -28.76 4.09
N ALA A 623 26.18 -29.78 4.71
CA ALA A 623 26.48 -29.79 6.14
C ALA A 623 27.50 -28.69 6.54
N ARG A 624 28.18 -28.07 5.58
CA ARG A 624 29.08 -26.93 5.83
C ARG A 624 28.34 -25.59 5.90
N LEU A 625 27.04 -25.57 5.58
CA LEU A 625 26.17 -24.42 5.80
C LEU A 625 25.45 -24.59 7.15
N ILE A 626 25.77 -23.76 8.11
CA ILE A 626 25.15 -23.76 9.43
C ILE A 626 24.14 -22.62 9.51
N PHE A 627 22.94 -22.87 10.04
CA PHE A 627 21.87 -21.89 10.06
C PHE A 627 21.56 -21.40 11.47
N ALA A 628 21.80 -20.13 11.71
CA ALA A 628 21.48 -19.44 12.95
C ALA A 628 20.02 -18.96 12.96
N ARG A 629 19.31 -19.25 14.04
CA ARG A 629 17.93 -18.76 14.25
C ARG A 629 17.92 -17.41 14.94
N ARG A 630 16.76 -16.75 14.94
CA ARG A 630 16.54 -15.49 15.66
C ARG A 630 16.67 -15.72 17.16
N VAL A 631 17.42 -14.84 17.81
CA VAL A 631 17.57 -14.75 19.27
C VAL A 631 17.50 -13.29 19.68
N ASP A 632 17.40 -13.00 20.98
CA ASP A 632 17.46 -11.63 21.47
C ASP A 632 18.81 -10.97 21.16
N LEU A 633 18.84 -9.63 21.09
CA LEU A 633 20.02 -8.88 20.64
C LEU A 633 21.28 -9.19 21.46
N ALA A 634 21.15 -9.34 22.79
CA ALA A 634 22.29 -9.66 23.65
C ALA A 634 22.97 -10.99 23.25
N ASP A 635 22.18 -12.03 23.03
CA ASP A 635 22.66 -13.35 22.60
C ASP A 635 23.14 -13.32 21.16
N HIS A 636 22.48 -12.51 20.30
CA HIS A 636 22.94 -12.29 18.94
C HIS A 636 24.31 -11.65 18.88
N LEU A 637 24.58 -10.65 19.70
CA LEU A 637 25.89 -10.04 19.80
C LEU A 637 26.92 -11.04 20.35
N ALA A 638 26.59 -11.76 21.43
CA ALA A 638 27.51 -12.71 22.05
C ALA A 638 27.96 -13.82 21.08
N ARG A 639 27.06 -14.36 20.24
CA ARG A 639 27.42 -15.43 19.30
C ARG A 639 28.39 -14.97 18.21
N HIS A 640 28.49 -13.67 17.89
CA HIS A 640 29.47 -13.18 16.91
C HIS A 640 30.91 -13.51 17.28
N SER A 641 31.23 -13.65 18.59
CA SER A 641 32.56 -14.05 19.04
C SER A 641 33.00 -15.42 18.56
N LEU A 642 32.07 -16.27 18.10
CA LEU A 642 32.34 -17.62 17.56
C LEU A 642 32.71 -17.56 16.06
N ALA A 643 32.42 -16.44 15.38
CA ALA A 643 32.75 -16.23 13.98
C ALA A 643 34.16 -15.67 13.82
N ASP A 644 34.81 -16.01 12.71
CA ASP A 644 36.14 -15.53 12.38
C ASP A 644 36.12 -14.34 11.42
N LEU A 645 35.24 -14.37 10.41
CA LEU A 645 35.14 -13.35 9.39
C LEU A 645 33.69 -13.19 8.94
N PHE A 646 33.20 -11.96 8.93
CA PHE A 646 31.89 -11.64 8.34
C PHE A 646 32.03 -11.37 6.86
N LEU A 647 31.29 -12.12 6.04
CA LEU A 647 31.21 -11.97 4.60
C LEU A 647 29.97 -11.14 4.23
N ASP A 648 30.21 -9.94 3.73
CA ASP A 648 29.08 -9.05 3.35
C ASP A 648 28.45 -9.44 2.02
N THR A 649 27.24 -8.95 1.78
CA THR A 649 26.42 -9.22 0.60
C THR A 649 26.48 -8.07 -0.42
N LEU A 650 26.24 -8.38 -1.68
CA LEU A 650 26.04 -7.49 -2.82
C LEU A 650 24.75 -7.93 -3.54
N ILE A 651 23.98 -7.04 -4.03
CA ILE A 651 24.02 -5.58 -4.29
C ILE A 651 23.51 -4.74 -3.11
N TYR A 652 23.04 -5.37 -2.06
CA TYR A 652 22.55 -4.79 -0.84
C TYR A 652 23.41 -5.26 0.35
N ASN A 653 24.20 -4.34 0.91
CA ASN A 653 25.15 -4.62 1.98
C ASN A 653 24.49 -4.93 3.35
N ALA A 654 25.29 -5.41 4.26
CA ALA A 654 25.01 -5.38 5.70
C ALA A 654 24.99 -3.95 6.21
N HIS A 655 23.97 -3.62 6.98
CA HIS A 655 23.84 -2.34 7.67
C HIS A 655 24.00 -2.58 9.18
N THR A 656 22.90 -2.78 9.91
CA THR A 656 22.93 -3.10 11.33
C THR A 656 23.80 -4.34 11.63
N THR A 657 23.72 -5.38 10.79
CA THR A 657 24.47 -6.63 10.97
C THR A 657 25.99 -6.44 10.81
N ALA A 658 26.43 -5.49 9.94
CA ALA A 658 27.86 -5.13 9.89
C ALA A 658 28.29 -4.37 11.17
N ALA A 659 27.46 -3.42 11.62
CA ALA A 659 27.74 -2.69 12.88
C ALA A 659 27.79 -3.66 14.09
N ASP A 660 26.94 -4.70 14.13
CA ASP A 660 26.97 -5.72 15.18
C ASP A 660 28.26 -6.56 15.14
N ALA A 661 28.70 -6.97 13.95
CA ALA A 661 29.97 -7.68 13.77
C ALA A 661 31.17 -6.83 14.21
N LEU A 662 31.20 -5.56 13.76
CA LEU A 662 32.26 -4.62 14.11
C LEU A 662 32.29 -4.30 15.61
N TRP A 663 31.12 -4.17 16.24
CA TRP A 663 31.00 -3.99 17.71
C TRP A 663 31.62 -5.16 18.47
N MET A 664 31.45 -6.39 17.96
CA MET A 664 31.99 -7.61 18.55
C MET A 664 33.42 -7.95 18.08
N ALA A 665 34.06 -7.00 17.40
CA ALA A 665 35.43 -7.12 16.86
C ALA A 665 35.59 -8.30 15.87
N VAL A 666 34.54 -8.61 15.11
CA VAL A 666 34.59 -9.54 13.97
C VAL A 666 34.90 -8.73 12.71
N PRO A 667 36.00 -8.98 11.99
CA PRO A 667 36.29 -8.28 10.75
C PRO A 667 35.18 -8.52 9.72
N VAL A 668 34.84 -7.47 8.96
CA VAL A 668 33.85 -7.48 7.88
C VAL A 668 34.58 -7.22 6.57
N VAL A 669 34.50 -8.13 5.60
CA VAL A 669 34.94 -7.86 4.24
C VAL A 669 33.72 -7.49 3.40
N THR A 670 33.80 -6.36 2.71
CA THR A 670 32.73 -5.88 1.82
C THR A 670 33.29 -5.49 0.44
N CYS A 671 32.43 -5.50 -0.56
CA CYS A 671 32.72 -4.92 -1.87
C CYS A 671 31.87 -3.65 -2.05
N LEU A 672 32.48 -2.56 -2.50
CA LEU A 672 31.83 -1.29 -2.72
C LEU A 672 30.83 -1.37 -3.87
N GLY A 673 29.54 -1.18 -3.59
CA GLY A 673 28.48 -1.15 -4.58
C GLY A 673 28.27 0.23 -5.21
N GLU A 674 27.26 0.35 -6.07
CA GLU A 674 26.93 1.59 -6.78
C GLU A 674 25.75 2.35 -6.14
N SER A 675 24.81 1.63 -5.52
CA SER A 675 23.64 2.22 -4.86
C SER A 675 23.90 2.56 -3.40
N PHE A 676 23.04 3.39 -2.81
CA PHE A 676 23.05 3.67 -1.36
C PHE A 676 23.16 2.37 -0.54
N ALA A 677 22.24 1.43 -0.80
CA ALA A 677 22.16 0.17 -0.06
C ALA A 677 23.42 -0.70 -0.21
N GLY A 678 24.14 -0.58 -1.31
CA GLY A 678 25.38 -1.32 -1.60
C GLY A 678 26.67 -0.65 -1.10
N ARG A 679 26.59 0.45 -0.36
CA ARG A 679 27.76 1.25 0.08
C ARG A 679 27.82 1.41 1.61
N VAL A 680 26.80 0.95 2.34
CA VAL A 680 26.69 1.17 3.77
C VAL A 680 27.82 0.51 4.55
N ALA A 681 28.13 -0.76 4.29
CA ALA A 681 29.20 -1.45 5.01
C ALA A 681 30.56 -0.77 4.79
N ALA A 682 30.81 -0.22 3.60
CA ALA A 682 32.02 0.54 3.32
C ALA A 682 32.10 1.85 4.13
N SER A 683 30.99 2.55 4.33
CA SER A 683 30.91 3.72 5.24
C SER A 683 31.26 3.32 6.68
N LEU A 684 30.65 2.25 7.19
CA LEU A 684 30.90 1.78 8.55
C LEU A 684 32.35 1.39 8.76
N LEU A 685 32.97 0.70 7.78
CA LEU A 685 34.39 0.31 7.82
C LEU A 685 35.33 1.51 7.80
N LYS A 686 35.03 2.54 6.99
CA LYS A 686 35.80 3.79 7.02
C LYS A 686 35.67 4.50 8.36
N ALA A 687 34.46 4.60 8.89
CA ALA A 687 34.18 5.26 10.15
C ALA A 687 34.84 4.57 11.36
N ILE A 688 35.11 3.26 11.28
CA ILE A 688 35.88 2.52 12.30
C ILE A 688 37.37 2.40 11.98
N GLY A 689 37.88 3.09 10.96
CA GLY A 689 39.30 3.05 10.60
C GLY A 689 39.79 1.75 10.00
N MET A 690 38.92 1.03 9.26
CA MET A 690 39.23 -0.23 8.60
C MET A 690 38.97 -0.19 7.08
N PRO A 691 39.42 0.88 6.36
CA PRO A 691 39.13 1.02 4.92
C PRO A 691 39.76 -0.07 4.05
N ASP A 692 40.81 -0.74 4.53
CA ASP A 692 41.51 -1.86 3.89
C ASP A 692 40.65 -3.14 3.78
N LEU A 693 39.51 -3.20 4.45
CA LEU A 693 38.53 -4.29 4.33
C LEU A 693 37.42 -3.99 3.29
N VAL A 694 37.52 -2.85 2.60
CA VAL A 694 36.62 -2.46 1.50
C VAL A 694 37.31 -2.79 0.18
N THR A 695 36.70 -3.64 -0.63
CA THR A 695 37.21 -4.04 -1.94
C THR A 695 36.42 -3.39 -3.07
N ALA A 696 37.02 -3.38 -4.29
CA ALA A 696 36.40 -2.79 -5.48
C ALA A 696 35.75 -3.82 -6.40
N SER A 697 36.07 -5.09 -6.25
CA SER A 697 35.56 -6.19 -7.05
C SER A 697 35.27 -7.42 -6.20
N LEU A 698 34.48 -8.36 -6.75
CA LEU A 698 34.27 -9.66 -6.11
C LEU A 698 35.50 -10.53 -6.09
N ASP A 699 36.42 -10.37 -7.07
CA ASP A 699 37.70 -11.09 -7.11
C ASP A 699 38.62 -10.60 -5.96
N ASP A 700 38.73 -9.28 -5.76
CA ASP A 700 39.45 -8.72 -4.60
C ASP A 700 38.84 -9.11 -3.28
N TYR A 701 37.51 -9.17 -3.21
CA TYR A 701 36.75 -9.62 -2.03
C TYR A 701 37.10 -11.07 -1.70
N GLU A 702 37.09 -11.98 -2.69
CA GLU A 702 37.50 -13.39 -2.52
C GLU A 702 38.92 -13.50 -2.08
N ALA A 703 39.86 -12.80 -2.77
CA ALA A 703 41.26 -12.83 -2.46
C ALA A 703 41.57 -12.36 -1.02
N LEU A 704 40.93 -11.25 -0.59
CA LEU A 704 41.09 -10.72 0.76
C LEU A 704 40.51 -11.68 1.82
N ALA A 705 39.30 -12.20 1.60
CA ALA A 705 38.68 -13.16 2.53
C ALA A 705 39.50 -14.44 2.66
N LEU A 706 40.04 -14.95 1.54
CA LEU A 706 40.91 -16.12 1.52
C LEU A 706 42.23 -15.88 2.26
N ARG A 707 42.84 -14.71 2.06
CA ARG A 707 44.05 -14.31 2.75
C ARG A 707 43.85 -14.25 4.26
N ILE A 708 42.76 -13.61 4.73
CA ILE A 708 42.41 -13.52 6.17
C ILE A 708 42.18 -14.92 6.77
N ALA A 709 41.56 -15.83 6.01
CA ALA A 709 41.29 -17.20 6.48
C ALA A 709 42.55 -18.06 6.57
N ARG A 710 43.58 -17.80 5.73
CA ARG A 710 44.84 -18.56 5.66
C ARG A 710 45.95 -18.00 6.55
N GLU A 711 45.84 -16.73 6.97
CA GLU A 711 46.86 -16.03 7.77
C GLU A 711 46.32 -15.72 9.18
N PRO A 712 46.47 -16.62 10.18
CA PRO A 712 45.95 -16.40 11.53
C PRO A 712 46.52 -15.14 12.19
N ALA A 713 47.76 -14.75 11.85
CA ALA A 713 48.39 -13.53 12.37
C ALA A 713 47.63 -12.28 11.89
N LEU A 714 47.25 -12.23 10.61
CA LEU A 714 46.46 -11.14 10.04
C LEU A 714 45.07 -11.04 10.73
N LEU A 715 44.37 -12.16 10.89
CA LEU A 715 43.10 -12.18 11.56
C LEU A 715 43.22 -11.64 13.00
N LYS A 716 44.25 -12.04 13.73
CA LYS A 716 44.49 -11.54 15.09
C LYS A 716 44.77 -10.03 15.10
N GLU A 717 45.62 -9.57 14.19
CA GLU A 717 45.90 -8.13 14.01
C GLU A 717 44.62 -7.34 13.75
N LEU A 718 43.79 -7.76 12.81
CA LEU A 718 42.50 -7.12 12.48
C LEU A 718 41.57 -7.05 13.69
N ARG A 719 41.48 -8.13 14.46
CA ARG A 719 40.64 -8.16 15.68
C ARG A 719 41.17 -7.19 16.75
N VAL A 720 42.46 -7.15 16.99
CA VAL A 720 43.08 -6.22 17.94
C VAL A 720 42.86 -4.77 17.50
N ARG A 721 43.04 -4.47 16.21
CA ARG A 721 42.79 -3.13 15.65
C ARG A 721 41.33 -2.73 15.81
N LEU A 722 40.38 -3.61 15.53
CA LEU A 722 38.95 -3.34 15.74
C LEU A 722 38.62 -3.09 17.21
N GLN A 723 39.18 -3.86 18.14
CA GLN A 723 38.98 -3.65 19.59
C GLN A 723 39.46 -2.26 20.04
N HIS A 724 40.61 -1.84 19.51
CA HIS A 724 41.15 -0.51 19.80
C HIS A 724 40.30 0.59 19.15
N ASN A 725 39.99 0.45 17.86
CA ASN A 725 39.26 1.46 17.11
C ASN A 725 37.82 1.65 17.58
N ARG A 726 37.20 0.62 18.13
CA ARG A 726 35.86 0.71 18.72
C ARG A 726 35.74 1.82 19.80
N ALA A 727 36.81 2.09 20.53
CA ALA A 727 36.83 3.10 21.58
C ALA A 727 37.36 4.48 21.12
N SER A 728 38.04 4.52 19.96
CA SER A 728 38.79 5.71 19.54
C SER A 728 38.31 6.32 18.22
N HIS A 729 37.46 5.62 17.46
CA HIS A 729 36.99 6.03 16.14
C HIS A 729 35.50 6.41 16.15
N PRO A 730 35.05 7.21 15.18
CA PRO A 730 33.72 7.84 15.17
C PRO A 730 32.54 6.87 15.16
N LEU A 731 32.68 5.64 14.63
CA LEU A 731 31.55 4.74 14.36
C LEU A 731 30.64 4.50 15.58
N PHE A 732 31.24 4.43 16.79
CA PHE A 732 30.53 4.15 18.04
C PHE A 732 30.59 5.32 19.04
N ASP A 733 31.03 6.52 18.59
CA ASP A 733 30.97 7.77 19.35
C ASP A 733 29.60 8.41 19.10
N THR A 734 28.60 8.03 19.89
CA THR A 734 27.23 8.51 19.74
C THR A 734 27.12 10.03 20.02
N ASP A 735 27.96 10.59 20.89
CA ASP A 735 27.93 12.05 21.18
C ASP A 735 28.49 12.87 20.00
N ARG A 736 29.58 12.42 19.37
CA ARG A 736 30.10 13.01 18.13
C ARG A 736 29.07 12.94 17.01
N TYR A 737 28.40 11.78 16.87
CA TYR A 737 27.33 11.61 15.91
C TYR A 737 26.17 12.58 16.16
N ARG A 738 25.73 12.72 17.42
CA ARG A 738 24.70 13.67 17.84
C ARG A 738 25.04 15.10 17.42
N ARG A 739 26.27 15.55 17.73
CA ARG A 739 26.72 16.92 17.37
C ARG A 739 26.64 17.16 15.86
N ASN A 740 27.07 16.19 15.04
CA ASN A 740 27.00 16.28 13.58
C ASN A 740 25.56 16.34 13.09
N LEU A 741 24.67 15.49 13.62
CA LEU A 741 23.27 15.47 13.25
C LEU A 741 22.55 16.78 13.64
N GLU A 742 22.78 17.27 14.84
CA GLU A 742 22.22 18.54 15.32
C GLU A 742 22.71 19.74 14.52
N ALA A 743 23.97 19.72 14.10
CA ALA A 743 24.53 20.78 13.23
C ALA A 743 23.84 20.72 11.84
N ALA A 744 23.53 19.52 11.32
CA ALA A 744 22.75 19.36 10.08
C ALA A 744 21.33 19.97 10.24
N TYR A 745 20.62 19.62 11.30
CA TYR A 745 19.27 20.16 11.56
C TYR A 745 19.29 21.69 11.76
N PHE A 746 20.28 22.18 12.49
CA PHE A 746 20.43 23.62 12.70
C PHE A 746 20.68 24.38 11.39
N ARG A 747 21.53 23.85 10.50
CA ARG A 747 21.76 24.44 9.17
C ARG A 747 20.54 24.40 8.28
N MET A 748 19.79 23.27 8.28
CA MET A 748 18.52 23.17 7.54
C MET A 748 17.53 24.24 8.03
N TRP A 749 17.41 24.39 9.35
CA TRP A 749 16.52 25.36 9.97
C TRP A 749 16.94 26.81 9.67
N GLN A 750 18.24 27.13 9.77
CA GLN A 750 18.76 28.43 9.43
C GLN A 750 18.51 28.79 7.96
N THR A 751 18.81 27.89 7.02
CA THR A 751 18.54 28.09 5.59
C THR A 751 17.07 28.41 5.35
N TRP A 752 16.18 27.70 6.03
CA TRP A 752 14.75 27.94 5.92
C TRP A 752 14.34 29.29 6.51
N GLN A 753 14.84 29.67 7.70
CA GLN A 753 14.55 30.97 8.33
C GLN A 753 15.01 32.17 7.48
N GLU A 754 16.11 32.01 6.76
CA GLU A 754 16.64 33.00 5.82
C GLU A 754 15.85 33.05 4.51
N GLY A 755 14.81 32.24 4.35
CA GLY A 755 14.00 32.15 3.13
C GLY A 755 14.70 31.42 1.99
N GLY A 756 15.78 30.70 2.27
CA GLY A 756 16.53 29.89 1.31
C GLY A 756 15.79 28.63 0.92
N ALA A 757 15.96 28.21 -0.35
CA ALA A 757 15.51 26.89 -0.79
C ALA A 757 16.43 25.78 -0.24
N PRO A 758 15.92 24.55 -0.03
CA PRO A 758 16.77 23.41 0.32
C PRO A 758 17.95 23.24 -0.63
N GLU A 759 19.15 23.06 -0.09
CA GLU A 759 20.38 22.83 -0.84
C GLU A 759 21.17 21.65 -0.27
N SER A 760 22.01 21.03 -1.10
CA SER A 760 22.91 19.97 -0.64
C SER A 760 24.13 20.57 0.07
N PHE A 761 24.51 19.98 1.19
CA PHE A 761 25.68 20.44 1.96
C PHE A 761 26.35 19.32 2.76
N ALA A 762 27.58 19.56 3.17
CA ALA A 762 28.28 18.75 4.16
C ALA A 762 28.34 19.49 5.50
N VAL A 763 28.13 18.76 6.58
CA VAL A 763 28.37 19.25 7.93
C VAL A 763 29.87 19.37 8.11
N GLN A 764 30.34 20.54 8.51
CA GLN A 764 31.74 20.78 8.88
C GLN A 764 31.99 20.23 10.29
N GLU A 765 33.10 19.54 10.48
CA GLU A 765 33.52 19.18 11.82
C GLU A 765 33.73 20.46 12.64
N ASN A 766 32.86 20.69 13.63
CA ASN A 766 33.21 21.62 14.68
C ASN A 766 34.22 20.91 15.59
N VAL A 767 35.47 21.27 15.47
CA VAL A 767 36.61 20.83 16.29
C VAL A 767 36.32 21.09 17.77
#